data_7ecfee8d13026baaaef79d54ff2ffaad
#
_entry.id   7ecfee8d13026baaaef79d54ff2ffaad
#
_cell.length_a   1.000
_cell.length_b   1.000
_cell.length_c   1.000
_cell.angle_alpha   90.00
_cell.angle_beta   90.00
_cell.angle_gamma   90.00
#
_symmetry.space_group_name_H-M   'P 1'
#
loop_
_entity.id
_entity.type
_entity.pdbx_description
1 polymer ?
#
loop_
_entity_poly.entity_id
_entity_poly.type
_entity_poly.pdbx_seq_one_letter_code
_entity_poly.pdbx_strand_id
1 'polypeptide(L)'
;MMTLLSLKKSDSLHCRSIFSFASFHTMTFEVLTVVFAVLGVTAQPEDYFHHHVEQDKALVTISLISAGTADVSWVSEDCYHCLKQELISGLHPQKSFRHMMDTQHPLTIFVTNHPASSTQQVESSTQQVESSTQQVESSTQQVESSMQHTVPATCRVKTWLGEQGEYTVTIQATHDAGGIGPNRMEVDTLPSLNCTLTQTQMPINSNLPLWVLLALMLGSVLAVLLKDFLRRRYRGRFHFQQLFNTEAESTDAQEIILVPDRTTHSRFVCVDTFRGISIVLMIFVNYGGGGYWFFKHSRWNGLTFADVVMPWFVFVLGASVALALNPARRRTSRTRAMLKVLFRTVTLITLGILLINQKPCKKSFDFINLRLPGVLQRLAIAFFISALVFLLLPTHVDNGRRAYYPEIIIILTLLTLCSIWLSITFLITLPYGCPTGYLGPGGIGDWGLYPNCTGGAAGLIDQLIIGPSHLYQHPTSTTTYLTSVPYDPEGILGILTCTALALIGLQAGRWLISLQGNIKHILMRFLFSAITLATLAAALSKCSRDGGFIPINKNLWSLSYVALCGSLSLVMLLFLYCLTDKFHFWKGQPFIYPGKNAILLYLGHELLWSYFPLAWPRPNRLNHEFLLAQDATTTLLWVIVAFVLHRKGVFLSI
;
A
#
# COMPACT_ATOMS: atom_id res chain seq x y z
N MET A 1 26.85 -0.85 -22.46
CA MET A 1 25.86 -0.43 -21.47
C MET A 1 26.14 0.93 -20.83
N MET A 2 27.40 1.33 -20.69
CA MET A 2 27.76 2.67 -20.13
C MET A 2 27.54 3.86 -21.10
N THR A 3 27.47 3.63 -22.39
CA THR A 3 27.32 4.68 -23.42
C THR A 3 25.86 5.13 -23.66
N LEU A 4 24.89 4.50 -23.06
CA LEU A 4 23.45 4.81 -23.24
C LEU A 4 22.87 5.74 -22.15
N LEU A 5 23.64 6.06 -21.12
CA LEU A 5 23.23 6.93 -20.03
C LEU A 5 23.89 8.30 -20.19
N SER A 6 23.17 9.29 -20.69
CA SER A 6 23.64 10.67 -20.80
C SER A 6 23.77 11.31 -19.41
N LEU A 7 24.98 11.37 -18.89
CA LEU A 7 25.32 12.17 -17.71
C LEU A 7 25.44 13.65 -18.10
N LYS A 8 24.46 14.45 -17.76
CA LYS A 8 24.49 15.89 -17.94
C LYS A 8 25.26 16.55 -16.79
N LYS A 9 26.48 16.96 -17.04
CA LYS A 9 27.30 17.76 -16.12
C LYS A 9 26.87 19.23 -16.20
N SER A 10 26.50 19.83 -15.10
CA SER A 10 26.17 21.24 -14.98
C SER A 10 27.44 21.96 -14.50
N ASP A 11 28.11 22.67 -15.41
CA ASP A 11 29.24 23.52 -15.10
C ASP A 11 28.76 24.91 -14.66
N SER A 12 28.51 25.09 -13.39
CA SER A 12 28.58 26.40 -12.72
C SER A 12 28.07 26.28 -11.28
N LEU A 13 28.96 26.16 -10.33
CA LEU A 13 28.71 26.56 -8.93
C LEU A 13 30.00 26.38 -8.11
N HIS A 14 30.92 27.34 -8.26
CA HIS A 14 31.99 27.46 -7.31
C HIS A 14 31.70 28.65 -6.35
N CYS A 15 31.91 28.39 -5.08
CA CYS A 15 32.15 29.37 -4.01
C CYS A 15 31.05 29.84 -3.06
N ARG A 16 29.93 29.09 -2.80
CA ARG A 16 29.09 29.44 -1.62
C ARG A 16 28.58 28.26 -0.76
N SER A 17 29.24 27.12 -0.83
CA SER A 17 28.64 25.87 -0.35
C SER A 17 29.28 25.23 0.89
N ILE A 18 30.34 25.77 1.46
CA ILE A 18 31.01 25.16 2.63
C ILE A 18 30.20 25.31 3.93
N PHE A 19 29.48 26.42 4.09
CA PHE A 19 28.66 26.66 5.29
C PHE A 19 27.34 25.84 5.37
N SER A 20 26.84 25.37 4.23
CA SER A 20 25.62 24.52 4.21
C SER A 20 25.90 23.05 4.56
N PHE A 21 27.12 22.60 4.32
CA PHE A 21 27.53 21.22 4.58
C PHE A 21 27.70 20.94 6.08
N ALA A 22 28.30 21.87 6.82
CA ALA A 22 28.47 21.76 8.27
C ALA A 22 27.11 21.73 9.01
N SER A 23 26.13 22.53 8.57
CA SER A 23 24.80 22.57 9.20
C SER A 23 23.96 21.32 8.91
N PHE A 24 24.15 20.66 7.77
CA PHE A 24 23.42 19.43 7.45
C PHE A 24 24.11 18.21 8.07
N HIS A 25 25.45 18.19 8.14
CA HIS A 25 26.22 17.13 8.81
C HIS A 25 25.96 17.11 10.32
N THR A 26 25.91 18.26 10.97
CA THR A 26 25.57 18.34 12.40
C THR A 26 24.15 17.87 12.65
N MET A 27 23.17 18.29 11.85
CA MET A 27 21.77 17.92 12.06
C MET A 27 21.48 16.44 11.77
N THR A 28 22.11 15.85 10.73
CA THR A 28 21.97 14.41 10.44
C THR A 28 22.71 13.53 11.43
N PHE A 29 23.88 13.98 11.90
CA PHE A 29 24.67 13.27 12.91
C PHE A 29 23.99 13.35 14.28
N GLU A 30 23.45 14.50 14.66
CA GLU A 30 22.67 14.67 15.90
C GLU A 30 21.38 13.84 15.86
N VAL A 31 20.64 13.83 14.76
CA VAL A 31 19.42 12.99 14.61
C VAL A 31 19.78 11.49 14.63
N LEU A 32 20.84 11.07 13.95
CA LEU A 32 21.32 9.69 14.01
C LEU A 32 21.78 9.31 15.42
N THR A 33 22.53 10.18 16.10
CA THR A 33 23.02 9.94 17.46
C THR A 33 21.87 9.88 18.45
N VAL A 34 20.85 10.75 18.31
CA VAL A 34 19.65 10.73 19.16
C VAL A 34 18.81 9.47 18.86
N VAL A 35 18.63 9.09 17.61
CA VAL A 35 17.93 7.84 17.24
C VAL A 35 18.65 6.63 17.83
N PHE A 36 20.00 6.56 17.70
CA PHE A 36 20.77 5.47 18.30
C PHE A 36 20.78 5.51 19.83
N ALA A 37 20.83 6.69 20.44
CA ALA A 37 20.79 6.83 21.91
C ALA A 37 19.41 6.46 22.47
N VAL A 38 18.32 6.88 21.83
CA VAL A 38 16.96 6.53 22.24
C VAL A 38 16.67 5.04 22.05
N LEU A 39 17.15 4.45 20.95
CA LEU A 39 17.01 3.00 20.70
C LEU A 39 17.95 2.15 21.58
N GLY A 40 19.09 2.68 21.99
CA GLY A 40 20.00 2.01 22.94
C GLY A 40 19.53 2.06 24.40
N VAL A 41 18.69 3.03 24.78
CA VAL A 41 18.16 3.17 26.15
C VAL A 41 16.99 2.19 26.42
N THR A 42 16.32 1.68 25.37
CA THR A 42 15.21 0.73 25.53
C THR A 42 15.65 -0.73 25.56
N ALA A 43 16.92 -1.03 25.26
CA ALA A 43 17.48 -2.36 25.41
C ALA A 43 17.79 -2.66 26.90
N GLN A 44 16.78 -3.03 27.67
CA GLN A 44 16.99 -3.60 29.00
C GLN A 44 17.61 -5.00 28.85
N PRO A 45 18.61 -5.38 29.69
CA PRO A 45 19.13 -6.73 29.72
C PRO A 45 18.04 -7.66 30.26
N GLU A 46 17.61 -8.56 29.44
CA GLU A 46 16.57 -9.53 29.75
C GLU A 46 17.15 -10.76 30.46
N ASP A 47 16.81 -10.89 31.73
CA ASP A 47 16.68 -12.16 32.40
C ASP A 47 15.19 -12.42 32.65
N TYR A 48 14.52 -13.08 31.69
CA TYR A 48 13.29 -13.82 31.95
C TYR A 48 13.05 -14.87 30.87
N PHE A 49 13.00 -16.14 31.29
CA PHE A 49 12.54 -17.28 30.53
C PHE A 49 11.05 -17.08 30.13
N HIS A 50 10.77 -16.48 28.97
CA HIS A 50 9.44 -16.48 28.41
C HIS A 50 9.41 -17.25 27.09
N HIS A 51 8.34 -18.03 26.91
CA HIS A 51 8.03 -18.72 25.67
C HIS A 51 8.20 -17.78 24.48
N HIS A 52 8.94 -18.24 23.46
CA HIS A 52 9.30 -17.44 22.28
C HIS A 52 8.05 -17.13 21.44
N VAL A 53 7.37 -16.03 21.72
CA VAL A 53 6.30 -15.53 20.87
C VAL A 53 6.93 -14.67 19.78
N GLU A 54 6.65 -15.00 18.52
CA GLU A 54 7.13 -14.29 17.35
C GLU A 54 6.49 -12.89 17.26
N GLN A 55 7.11 -12.01 16.44
CA GLN A 55 6.54 -10.68 16.12
C GLN A 55 5.14 -10.82 15.51
N ASP A 56 4.24 -9.88 15.82
CA ASP A 56 2.85 -9.86 15.37
C ASP A 56 2.04 -11.11 15.79
N LYS A 57 2.48 -11.84 16.84
CA LYS A 57 1.79 -13.02 17.37
C LYS A 57 1.43 -12.85 18.84
N ALA A 58 0.38 -13.55 19.24
CA ALA A 58 -0.03 -13.75 20.62
C ALA A 58 -0.22 -15.25 20.89
N LEU A 59 0.04 -15.69 22.10
CA LEU A 59 -0.21 -17.06 22.51
C LEU A 59 -1.63 -17.17 23.05
N VAL A 60 -2.45 -18.01 22.42
CA VAL A 60 -3.81 -18.31 22.87
C VAL A 60 -3.86 -19.74 23.39
N THR A 61 -4.22 -19.89 24.65
CA THR A 61 -4.47 -21.18 25.28
C THR A 61 -5.98 -21.40 25.33
N ILE A 62 -6.46 -22.52 24.83
CA ILE A 62 -7.88 -22.89 24.82
C ILE A 62 -8.08 -24.05 25.75
N SER A 63 -9.01 -23.91 26.70
CA SER A 63 -9.32 -24.92 27.70
C SER A 63 -10.83 -25.16 27.79
N LEU A 64 -11.23 -26.43 27.80
CA LEU A 64 -12.61 -26.89 28.00
C LEU A 64 -12.78 -27.33 29.44
N ILE A 65 -13.73 -26.72 30.15
CA ILE A 65 -14.07 -27.09 31.55
C ILE A 65 -15.27 -28.06 31.59
N SER A 66 -16.20 -27.90 30.64
CA SER A 66 -17.39 -28.73 30.58
C SER A 66 -17.15 -30.13 30.03
N ALA A 67 -18.01 -31.09 30.37
CA ALA A 67 -17.96 -32.43 29.80
C ALA A 67 -18.31 -32.42 28.30
N GLY A 68 -17.70 -33.34 27.54
CA GLY A 68 -17.88 -33.45 26.08
C GLY A 68 -16.59 -33.13 25.31
N THR A 69 -16.74 -32.91 24.02
CA THR A 69 -15.65 -32.48 23.13
C THR A 69 -16.02 -31.17 22.44
N ALA A 70 -15.04 -30.31 22.20
CA ALA A 70 -15.27 -29.04 21.53
C ALA A 70 -14.41 -28.94 20.26
N ASP A 71 -15.05 -28.48 19.18
CA ASP A 71 -14.35 -28.05 17.97
C ASP A 71 -14.18 -26.55 17.99
N VAL A 72 -12.96 -26.11 17.72
CA VAL A 72 -12.59 -24.69 17.71
C VAL A 72 -12.14 -24.30 16.32
N SER A 73 -12.77 -23.26 15.80
CA SER A 73 -12.42 -22.65 14.52
C SER A 73 -12.28 -21.15 14.66
N TRP A 74 -11.62 -20.51 13.72
CA TRP A 74 -11.40 -19.08 13.78
C TRP A 74 -11.48 -18.43 12.40
N VAL A 75 -11.70 -17.11 12.37
CA VAL A 75 -11.68 -16.28 11.16
C VAL A 75 -11.02 -14.95 11.51
N SER A 76 -10.10 -14.49 10.67
CA SER A 76 -9.57 -13.14 10.75
C SER A 76 -10.55 -12.15 10.12
N GLU A 77 -10.74 -10.98 10.70
CA GLU A 77 -11.56 -9.91 10.11
C GLU A 77 -10.91 -9.24 8.88
N ASP A 78 -9.62 -9.50 8.65
CA ASP A 78 -8.96 -9.11 7.41
C ASP A 78 -9.39 -9.98 6.21
N CYS A 79 -9.97 -11.13 6.48
CA CYS A 79 -10.47 -12.09 5.51
C CYS A 79 -12.00 -11.94 5.34
N TYR A 80 -12.42 -11.29 4.26
CA TYR A 80 -13.84 -11.02 3.99
C TYR A 80 -14.56 -12.28 3.54
N HIS A 81 -15.65 -12.63 4.26
CA HIS A 81 -16.49 -13.82 3.99
C HIS A 81 -15.67 -15.12 3.87
N CYS A 82 -14.64 -15.28 4.69
CA CYS A 82 -13.84 -16.48 4.64
C CYS A 82 -14.48 -17.67 5.33
N LEU A 83 -14.18 -18.85 4.81
CA LEU A 83 -14.45 -20.10 5.51
C LEU A 83 -13.75 -20.09 6.87
N LYS A 84 -14.44 -20.64 7.89
CA LYS A 84 -13.84 -20.87 9.20
C LYS A 84 -12.65 -21.82 9.05
N GLN A 85 -11.53 -21.42 9.60
CA GLN A 85 -10.32 -22.26 9.65
C GLN A 85 -10.36 -23.08 10.93
N GLU A 86 -10.22 -24.38 10.80
CA GLU A 86 -10.18 -25.29 11.94
C GLU A 86 -8.87 -25.10 12.71
N LEU A 87 -8.97 -24.96 14.02
CA LEU A 87 -7.84 -24.86 14.95
C LEU A 87 -7.57 -26.18 15.62
N ILE A 88 -8.61 -26.76 16.15
CA ILE A 88 -8.59 -28.08 16.77
C ILE A 88 -10.00 -28.69 16.72
N SER A 89 -10.06 -29.99 16.48
CA SER A 89 -11.24 -30.82 16.53
C SER A 89 -11.16 -31.78 17.71
N GLY A 90 -12.24 -31.96 18.41
CA GLY A 90 -12.32 -32.90 19.53
C GLY A 90 -11.48 -32.52 20.76
N LEU A 91 -11.45 -31.24 21.13
CA LEU A 91 -10.79 -30.82 22.38
C LEU A 91 -11.49 -31.44 23.58
N HIS A 92 -10.77 -32.26 24.34
CA HIS A 92 -11.27 -32.92 25.56
C HIS A 92 -11.11 -32.04 26.81
N PRO A 93 -11.99 -32.19 27.82
CA PRO A 93 -11.75 -31.63 29.15
C PRO A 93 -10.41 -32.07 29.70
N GLN A 94 -9.77 -31.24 30.51
CA GLN A 94 -8.42 -31.46 31.09
C GLN A 94 -7.25 -31.34 30.10
N LYS A 95 -7.47 -31.17 28.80
CA LYS A 95 -6.42 -30.84 27.84
C LYS A 95 -6.52 -29.37 27.46
N SER A 96 -5.41 -28.66 27.50
CA SER A 96 -5.31 -27.32 26.96
C SER A 96 -4.60 -27.36 25.61
N PHE A 97 -5.12 -26.60 24.65
CA PHE A 97 -4.50 -26.43 23.34
C PHE A 97 -3.86 -25.03 23.26
N ARG A 98 -2.62 -24.95 22.81
CA ARG A 98 -1.91 -23.68 22.66
C ARG A 98 -1.64 -23.42 21.19
N HIS A 99 -1.97 -22.22 20.73
CA HIS A 99 -1.73 -21.80 19.36
C HIS A 99 -1.29 -20.35 19.27
N MET A 100 -0.38 -20.06 18.32
CA MET A 100 0.08 -18.70 18.03
C MET A 100 -0.86 -18.03 17.03
N MET A 101 -1.56 -16.99 17.44
CA MET A 101 -2.52 -16.25 16.61
C MET A 101 -1.96 -14.90 16.17
N ASP A 102 -2.39 -14.43 15.00
CA ASP A 102 -2.01 -13.14 14.44
C ASP A 102 -2.66 -11.99 15.23
N THR A 103 -1.86 -10.95 15.53
CA THR A 103 -2.30 -9.77 16.27
C THR A 103 -2.54 -8.54 15.39
N GLN A 104 -2.23 -8.63 14.10
CA GLN A 104 -2.35 -7.49 13.18
C GLN A 104 -3.80 -7.05 12.96
N HIS A 105 -4.75 -7.98 13.01
CA HIS A 105 -6.16 -7.73 12.78
C HIS A 105 -7.04 -8.41 13.84
N PRO A 106 -8.24 -7.86 14.11
CA PRO A 106 -9.21 -8.54 14.96
C PRO A 106 -9.56 -9.90 14.41
N LEU A 107 -9.85 -10.83 15.30
CA LEU A 107 -10.28 -12.18 14.94
C LEU A 107 -11.51 -12.61 15.73
N THR A 108 -12.22 -13.58 15.19
CA THR A 108 -13.35 -14.22 15.85
C THR A 108 -13.08 -15.72 15.99
N ILE A 109 -13.11 -16.19 17.24
CA ILE A 109 -13.00 -17.61 17.58
C ILE A 109 -14.41 -18.15 17.73
N PHE A 110 -14.69 -19.27 17.07
CA PHE A 110 -15.95 -20.01 17.15
C PHE A 110 -15.69 -21.32 17.84
N VAL A 111 -16.55 -21.66 18.80
CA VAL A 111 -16.50 -22.93 19.52
C VAL A 111 -17.82 -23.63 19.36
N THR A 112 -17.75 -24.91 19.01
CA THR A 112 -18.92 -25.81 18.92
C THR A 112 -18.69 -26.96 19.88
N ASN A 113 -19.56 -27.14 20.87
CA ASN A 113 -19.42 -28.20 21.85
C ASN A 113 -20.31 -29.37 21.44
N HIS A 114 -19.75 -30.56 21.42
CA HIS A 114 -20.43 -31.81 21.21
C HIS A 114 -20.61 -32.48 22.58
N PRO A 115 -21.85 -32.59 23.10
CA PRO A 115 -22.10 -33.25 24.38
C PRO A 115 -21.63 -34.71 24.31
N ALA A 116 -21.11 -35.22 25.42
CA ALA A 116 -20.71 -36.62 25.51
C ALA A 116 -21.93 -37.51 25.24
N SER A 117 -22.08 -37.98 24.01
CA SER A 117 -23.02 -39.07 23.72
C SER A 117 -22.46 -40.30 24.43
N SER A 118 -23.33 -41.01 25.16
CA SER A 118 -23.05 -42.33 25.70
C SER A 118 -22.61 -43.23 24.54
N THR A 119 -21.34 -43.39 24.36
CA THR A 119 -20.73 -44.25 23.35
C THR A 119 -20.98 -45.67 23.75
N GLN A 120 -22.05 -46.28 23.27
CA GLN A 120 -22.03 -47.72 23.09
C GLN A 120 -21.10 -48.02 21.91
N GLN A 121 -20.08 -48.79 22.20
CA GLN A 121 -19.16 -49.40 21.27
C GLN A 121 -19.90 -50.00 20.08
N VAL A 122 -19.60 -49.49 18.88
CA VAL A 122 -19.77 -50.30 17.66
C VAL A 122 -18.38 -50.70 17.24
N GLU A 123 -17.94 -51.81 17.80
CA GLU A 123 -16.78 -52.56 17.26
C GLU A 123 -17.09 -53.00 15.82
N SER A 124 -16.11 -52.80 15.01
CA SER A 124 -15.92 -53.32 13.66
C SER A 124 -16.49 -54.70 13.40
N SER A 125 -17.37 -54.81 12.43
CA SER A 125 -17.50 -56.02 11.63
C SER A 125 -17.54 -55.68 10.16
N THR A 126 -16.36 -55.60 9.58
CA THR A 126 -16.12 -55.75 8.15
C THR A 126 -16.25 -57.20 7.80
N GLN A 127 -17.37 -57.62 7.19
CA GLN A 127 -17.38 -58.82 6.33
C GLN A 127 -18.45 -58.66 5.26
N GLN A 128 -17.98 -58.73 4.05
CA GLN A 128 -18.56 -59.13 2.77
C GLN A 128 -20.04 -59.60 2.81
N VAL A 129 -20.87 -58.96 1.94
CA VAL A 129 -21.83 -59.73 1.12
C VAL A 129 -21.96 -59.07 -0.22
N GLU A 130 -21.52 -59.79 -1.24
CA GLU A 130 -21.91 -59.59 -2.64
C GLU A 130 -23.39 -59.97 -2.84
N SER A 131 -23.98 -59.26 -3.81
CA SER A 131 -25.12 -59.69 -4.65
C SER A 131 -26.43 -60.17 -4.01
N SER A 132 -27.47 -59.39 -4.22
CA SER A 132 -28.67 -59.85 -4.96
C SER A 132 -29.71 -58.74 -5.11
N THR A 133 -29.98 -58.43 -6.36
CA THR A 133 -31.13 -57.73 -6.89
C THR A 133 -32.42 -58.50 -6.57
N GLN A 134 -33.44 -57.88 -5.97
CA GLN A 134 -34.85 -57.93 -6.42
C GLN A 134 -35.79 -57.37 -5.37
N GLN A 135 -36.59 -56.43 -5.86
CA GLN A 135 -37.99 -56.11 -5.48
C GLN A 135 -38.46 -56.36 -4.05
N VAL A 136 -38.95 -55.31 -3.41
CA VAL A 136 -40.33 -55.20 -2.95
C VAL A 136 -40.65 -53.72 -2.66
N GLU A 137 -41.58 -53.17 -3.42
CA GLU A 137 -42.37 -52.00 -3.05
C GLU A 137 -43.22 -52.28 -1.83
N SER A 138 -43.58 -51.19 -1.16
CA SER A 138 -44.61 -51.08 -0.12
C SER A 138 -44.21 -51.44 1.31
N SER A 139 -43.83 -50.38 2.02
CA SER A 139 -44.47 -49.95 3.29
C SER A 139 -43.78 -48.72 3.84
N THR A 140 -44.14 -47.59 3.26
CA THR A 140 -43.97 -46.27 3.88
C THR A 140 -45.00 -46.15 4.96
N GLN A 141 -44.63 -46.32 6.22
CA GLN A 141 -45.16 -45.58 7.37
C GLN A 141 -44.56 -46.15 8.67
N GLN A 142 -44.12 -45.23 9.51
CA GLN A 142 -43.76 -45.43 10.90
C GLN A 142 -42.38 -46.05 11.20
N VAL A 143 -41.31 -45.29 11.06
CA VAL A 143 -40.30 -45.12 12.11
C VAL A 143 -39.74 -43.69 12.01
N GLU A 144 -40.56 -42.69 12.18
CA GLU A 144 -40.14 -41.38 12.67
C GLU A 144 -40.24 -41.41 14.20
N SER A 145 -39.22 -41.91 14.84
CA SER A 145 -39.14 -41.77 16.30
C SER A 145 -37.68 -41.57 16.69
N SER A 146 -37.41 -40.31 17.11
CA SER A 146 -36.35 -39.93 18.02
C SER A 146 -34.91 -40.13 17.56
N MET A 147 -34.47 -39.49 16.46
CA MET A 147 -33.20 -38.81 16.46
C MET A 147 -33.44 -37.41 17.00
N GLN A 148 -33.35 -37.22 18.30
CA GLN A 148 -33.10 -35.91 18.90
C GLN A 148 -31.79 -35.41 18.36
N HIS A 149 -31.80 -34.59 17.28
CA HIS A 149 -30.69 -33.76 16.88
C HIS A 149 -30.49 -32.74 18.00
N THR A 150 -29.71 -33.07 18.99
CA THR A 150 -29.20 -32.10 19.95
C THR A 150 -28.39 -31.07 19.15
N VAL A 151 -28.96 -29.88 18.96
CA VAL A 151 -28.29 -28.77 18.30
C VAL A 151 -27.01 -28.47 19.09
N PRO A 152 -25.84 -28.55 18.49
CA PRO A 152 -24.60 -28.33 19.22
C PRO A 152 -24.55 -26.90 19.77
N ALA A 153 -24.24 -26.77 21.06
CA ALA A 153 -24.10 -25.46 21.68
C ALA A 153 -22.90 -24.74 21.09
N THR A 154 -23.08 -23.49 20.68
CA THR A 154 -22.04 -22.70 20.06
C THR A 154 -21.80 -21.39 20.80
N CYS A 155 -20.55 -20.97 20.92
CA CYS A 155 -20.22 -19.62 21.35
C CYS A 155 -19.20 -18.97 20.39
N ARG A 156 -19.13 -17.66 20.43
CA ARG A 156 -18.16 -16.88 19.63
C ARG A 156 -17.48 -15.82 20.49
N VAL A 157 -16.18 -15.65 20.32
CA VAL A 157 -15.38 -14.62 20.97
C VAL A 157 -14.74 -13.75 19.89
N LYS A 158 -15.19 -12.50 19.79
CA LYS A 158 -14.56 -11.50 18.93
C LYS A 158 -13.56 -10.72 19.75
N THR A 159 -12.31 -10.67 19.30
CA THR A 159 -11.23 -10.01 20.05
C THR A 159 -10.18 -9.43 19.14
N TRP A 160 -9.45 -8.48 19.67
CA TRP A 160 -8.18 -7.99 19.11
C TRP A 160 -7.07 -8.31 20.10
N LEU A 161 -6.23 -9.28 19.75
CA LEU A 161 -5.12 -9.70 20.58
C LEU A 161 -3.98 -8.69 20.48
N GLY A 162 -3.34 -8.39 21.61
CA GLY A 162 -2.15 -7.55 21.64
C GLY A 162 -0.89 -8.38 21.40
N GLU A 163 0.11 -7.77 20.79
CA GLU A 163 1.37 -8.41 20.43
C GLU A 163 2.11 -8.96 21.66
N GLN A 164 2.62 -10.19 21.55
CA GLN A 164 3.31 -10.94 22.62
C GLN A 164 2.47 -11.10 23.90
N GLY A 165 1.16 -10.87 23.84
CA GLY A 165 0.25 -11.15 24.94
C GLY A 165 -0.03 -12.65 25.05
N GLU A 166 -0.35 -13.10 26.27
CA GLU A 166 -0.90 -14.42 26.51
C GLU A 166 -2.35 -14.34 26.93
N TYR A 167 -3.18 -15.15 26.30
CA TYR A 167 -4.62 -15.16 26.47
C TYR A 167 -5.12 -16.57 26.73
N THR A 168 -6.13 -16.72 27.57
CA THR A 168 -6.80 -18.00 27.82
C THR A 168 -8.28 -17.89 27.46
N VAL A 169 -8.72 -18.73 26.52
CA VAL A 169 -10.13 -18.93 26.19
C VAL A 169 -10.65 -20.09 27.01
N THR A 170 -11.55 -19.79 27.93
CA THR A 170 -12.19 -20.79 28.80
C THR A 170 -13.59 -21.07 28.30
N ILE A 171 -13.89 -22.33 28.04
CA ILE A 171 -15.15 -22.81 27.49
C ILE A 171 -15.92 -23.55 28.60
N GLN A 172 -17.09 -23.04 28.97
CA GLN A 172 -17.93 -23.60 30.04
C GLN A 172 -19.37 -23.71 29.58
N ALA A 173 -19.99 -24.91 29.73
CA ALA A 173 -21.42 -25.07 29.54
C ALA A 173 -22.15 -24.51 30.78
N THR A 174 -23.08 -23.60 30.57
CA THR A 174 -23.98 -23.11 31.61
C THR A 174 -25.29 -23.86 31.48
N HIS A 175 -25.63 -24.63 32.52
CA HIS A 175 -26.99 -25.08 32.68
C HIS A 175 -27.76 -23.94 33.36
N ASP A 176 -28.70 -23.34 32.65
CA ASP A 176 -29.63 -22.43 33.31
C ASP A 176 -30.42 -23.28 34.30
N ALA A 177 -30.10 -23.10 35.58
CA ALA A 177 -30.91 -23.65 36.65
C ALA A 177 -32.25 -22.91 36.64
N GLY A 178 -33.13 -23.33 35.76
CA GLY A 178 -34.51 -22.88 35.77
C GLY A 178 -35.12 -23.19 37.13
N GLY A 179 -35.56 -22.17 37.85
CA GLY A 179 -36.14 -22.29 39.18
C GLY A 179 -37.24 -23.38 39.19
N ILE A 180 -37.10 -24.32 40.09
CA ILE A 180 -38.01 -25.39 40.34
C ILE A 180 -39.35 -24.81 40.82
N GLY A 181 -40.28 -24.62 39.88
CA GLY A 181 -41.69 -24.43 40.21
C GLY A 181 -42.41 -25.77 40.04
N PRO A 182 -43.21 -26.22 41.02
CA PRO A 182 -43.86 -27.52 40.94
C PRO A 182 -45.08 -27.43 40.02
N ASN A 183 -44.92 -27.64 38.75
CA ASN A 183 -45.94 -27.91 37.71
C ASN A 183 -45.58 -27.26 36.35
N ARG A 184 -44.42 -27.61 35.77
CA ARG A 184 -44.21 -27.42 34.33
C ARG A 184 -43.42 -28.61 33.78
N MET A 185 -43.96 -29.20 32.69
CA MET A 185 -43.22 -30.16 31.88
C MET A 185 -41.76 -29.68 31.66
N GLU A 186 -40.85 -30.60 31.82
CA GLU A 186 -39.43 -30.46 31.49
C GLU A 186 -39.33 -30.00 30.03
N VAL A 187 -39.16 -28.71 29.83
CA VAL A 187 -38.63 -28.18 28.56
C VAL A 187 -37.14 -28.34 28.69
N ASP A 188 -36.56 -29.27 27.95
CA ASP A 188 -35.11 -29.42 27.78
C ASP A 188 -34.55 -28.09 27.38
N THR A 189 -34.04 -27.32 28.34
CA THR A 189 -33.29 -26.10 28.08
C THR A 189 -31.95 -26.51 27.47
N LEU A 190 -31.79 -26.23 26.20
CA LEU A 190 -30.52 -26.40 25.47
C LEU A 190 -29.38 -25.81 26.29
N PRO A 191 -28.28 -26.54 26.53
CA PRO A 191 -27.16 -26.02 27.28
C PRO A 191 -26.57 -24.82 26.51
N SER A 192 -26.57 -23.64 27.12
CA SER A 192 -25.90 -22.48 26.58
C SER A 192 -24.40 -22.57 26.86
N LEU A 193 -23.60 -22.30 25.85
CA LEU A 193 -22.12 -22.30 25.96
C LEU A 193 -21.64 -20.89 26.27
N ASN A 194 -20.91 -20.73 27.36
CA ASN A 194 -20.25 -19.47 27.71
C ASN A 194 -18.73 -19.59 27.44
N CYS A 195 -18.22 -18.68 26.60
CA CYS A 195 -16.82 -18.57 26.30
C CYS A 195 -16.26 -17.26 26.86
N THR A 196 -15.32 -17.37 27.76
CA THR A 196 -14.66 -16.21 28.36
C THR A 196 -13.21 -16.12 27.89
N LEU A 197 -12.78 -14.92 27.49
CA LEU A 197 -11.40 -14.61 27.16
C LEU A 197 -10.78 -13.88 28.35
N THR A 198 -9.75 -14.45 28.93
CA THR A 198 -8.98 -13.83 30.00
C THR A 198 -7.57 -13.55 29.52
N GLN A 199 -7.05 -12.40 29.83
CA GLN A 199 -5.67 -12.01 29.53
C GLN A 199 -4.78 -12.48 30.68
N THR A 200 -3.82 -13.35 30.38
CA THR A 200 -2.91 -13.93 31.35
C THR A 200 -1.63 -13.10 31.46
N GLN A 201 -1.13 -12.61 30.31
CA GLN A 201 0.03 -11.72 30.25
C GLN A 201 -0.28 -10.44 29.45
N MET A 202 0.20 -9.30 29.93
CA MET A 202 -0.01 -8.03 29.24
C MET A 202 0.77 -7.98 27.93
N PRO A 203 0.14 -7.49 26.82
CA PRO A 203 0.81 -7.30 25.55
C PRO A 203 1.79 -6.14 25.60
N ILE A 204 2.77 -6.16 24.70
CA ILE A 204 3.70 -5.05 24.49
C ILE A 204 3.02 -3.93 23.70
N ASN A 205 3.36 -2.69 23.99
CA ASN A 205 2.90 -1.55 23.20
C ASN A 205 3.75 -1.41 21.91
N SER A 206 3.40 -2.15 20.89
CA SER A 206 4.09 -2.17 19.59
C SER A 206 4.09 -0.82 18.86
N ASN A 207 3.20 0.12 19.22
CA ASN A 207 3.11 1.45 18.59
C ASN A 207 4.04 2.49 19.22
N LEU A 208 4.64 2.23 20.37
CA LEU A 208 5.51 3.18 21.05
C LEU A 208 6.69 3.66 20.18
N PRO A 209 7.43 2.79 19.48
CA PRO A 209 8.54 3.21 18.62
C PRO A 209 8.11 4.15 17.50
N LEU A 210 6.91 3.95 16.96
CA LEU A 210 6.34 4.80 15.91
C LEU A 210 6.04 6.20 16.44
N TRP A 211 5.46 6.32 17.65
CA TRP A 211 5.20 7.61 18.30
C TRP A 211 6.50 8.36 18.59
N VAL A 212 7.54 7.65 19.05
CA VAL A 212 8.88 8.23 19.26
C VAL A 212 9.47 8.76 17.94
N LEU A 213 9.43 7.97 16.88
CA LEU A 213 9.90 8.42 15.56
C LEU A 213 9.12 9.64 15.06
N LEU A 214 7.80 9.63 15.18
CA LEU A 214 6.95 10.76 14.81
C LEU A 214 7.29 12.03 15.64
N ALA A 215 7.48 11.89 16.93
CA ALA A 215 7.86 12.99 17.81
C ALA A 215 9.23 13.58 17.42
N LEU A 216 10.22 12.74 17.09
CA LEU A 216 11.54 13.17 16.61
C LEU A 216 11.44 13.90 15.27
N MET A 217 10.62 13.40 14.33
CA MET A 217 10.37 14.06 13.04
C MET A 217 9.70 15.43 13.22
N LEU A 218 8.66 15.51 14.03
CA LEU A 218 7.96 16.78 14.32
C LEU A 218 8.87 17.76 15.06
N GLY A 219 9.65 17.29 16.04
CA GLY A 219 10.65 18.07 16.75
C GLY A 219 11.72 18.64 15.80
N SER A 220 12.20 17.85 14.87
CA SER A 220 13.18 18.29 13.87
C SER A 220 12.61 19.37 12.92
N VAL A 221 11.37 19.19 12.47
CA VAL A 221 10.66 20.21 11.66
C VAL A 221 10.48 21.49 12.45
N LEU A 222 10.04 21.41 13.70
CA LEU A 222 9.86 22.56 14.59
C LEU A 222 11.17 23.29 14.83
N ALA A 223 12.26 22.57 15.07
CA ALA A 223 13.61 23.15 15.24
C ALA A 223 14.08 23.92 13.99
N VAL A 224 13.82 23.38 12.79
CA VAL A 224 14.13 24.06 11.52
C VAL A 224 13.28 25.33 11.37
N LEU A 225 11.97 25.24 11.62
CA LEU A 225 11.07 26.40 11.54
C LEU A 225 11.45 27.48 12.56
N LEU A 226 11.78 27.09 13.78
CA LEU A 226 12.22 28.01 14.83
C LEU A 226 13.55 28.69 14.44
N LYS A 227 14.51 27.93 13.93
CA LYS A 227 15.78 28.46 13.42
C LYS A 227 15.55 29.48 12.30
N ASP A 228 14.67 29.18 11.35
CA ASP A 228 14.35 30.11 10.26
C ASP A 228 13.60 31.36 10.76
N PHE A 229 12.67 31.18 11.71
CA PHE A 229 11.98 32.29 12.36
C PHE A 229 12.96 33.22 13.11
N LEU A 230 13.83 32.63 13.91
CA LEU A 230 14.87 33.39 14.65
C LEU A 230 15.82 34.12 13.68
N ARG A 231 16.27 33.45 12.62
CA ARG A 231 17.11 34.07 11.57
C ARG A 231 16.42 35.26 10.91
N ARG A 232 15.13 35.16 10.58
CA ARG A 232 14.34 36.29 10.01
C ARG A 232 14.23 37.43 11.01
N ARG A 233 14.00 37.15 12.27
CA ARG A 233 13.88 38.15 13.34
C ARG A 233 15.22 38.85 13.60
N TYR A 234 16.35 38.12 13.60
CA TYR A 234 17.68 38.70 13.75
C TYR A 234 18.11 39.51 12.51
N ARG A 235 17.82 39.05 11.28
CA ARG A 235 18.09 39.81 10.06
C ARG A 235 17.29 41.11 10.00
N GLY A 236 16.04 41.11 10.43
CA GLY A 236 15.21 42.31 10.53
C GLY A 236 15.80 43.35 11.50
N ARG A 237 16.38 42.90 12.63
CA ARG A 237 17.08 43.82 13.56
C ARG A 237 18.38 44.38 12.96
N PHE A 238 19.14 43.58 12.21
CA PHE A 238 20.38 44.05 11.58
C PHE A 238 20.11 45.07 10.46
N HIS A 239 19.05 44.87 9.68
CA HIS A 239 18.65 45.83 8.65
C HIS A 239 18.11 47.14 9.25
N PHE A 240 17.44 47.06 10.41
CA PHE A 240 17.00 48.26 11.11
C PHE A 240 18.17 49.06 11.70
N GLN A 241 19.24 48.41 12.20
CA GLN A 241 20.46 49.07 12.65
C GLN A 241 21.29 49.67 11.49
N GLN A 242 21.31 49.01 10.31
CA GLN A 242 21.94 49.60 9.13
C GLN A 242 21.21 50.82 8.60
N LEU A 243 19.88 50.87 8.66
CA LEU A 243 19.11 52.03 8.25
C LEU A 243 19.36 53.29 9.14
N PHE A 244 19.71 53.08 10.40
CA PHE A 244 20.06 54.18 11.29
C PHE A 244 21.54 54.64 11.21
N ASN A 245 22.42 53.83 10.62
CA ASN A 245 23.84 54.15 10.48
C ASN A 245 24.23 54.67 9.07
N THR A 246 23.30 54.84 8.15
CA THR A 246 23.57 55.33 6.78
C THR A 246 22.92 56.69 6.55
N GLU A 247 23.17 57.66 7.48
CA GLU A 247 23.12 59.09 7.13
C GLU A 247 24.53 59.65 7.04
N ALA A 248 25.33 59.16 6.11
CA ALA A 248 26.53 59.84 5.55
C ALA A 248 27.17 58.92 4.54
N GLU A 249 26.76 59.05 3.31
CA GLU A 249 27.61 59.04 2.11
C GLU A 249 26.75 58.79 0.87
N SER A 250 26.34 59.90 0.28
CA SER A 250 25.85 59.97 -1.09
C SER A 250 27.02 59.81 -2.03
N THR A 251 27.08 58.72 -2.79
CA THR A 251 27.74 58.73 -4.12
C THR A 251 27.22 57.57 -4.97
N ASP A 252 26.81 57.95 -6.15
CA ASP A 252 26.37 57.19 -7.31
C ASP A 252 26.84 55.73 -7.40
N ALA A 253 25.88 54.80 -7.22
CA ALA A 253 25.99 53.48 -7.80
C ALA A 253 24.67 53.18 -8.50
N GLN A 254 24.64 53.30 -9.82
CA GLN A 254 23.62 52.79 -10.70
C GLN A 254 23.39 51.31 -10.39
N GLU A 255 22.32 51.04 -9.67
CA GLU A 255 21.83 49.68 -9.45
C GLU A 255 21.35 49.14 -10.80
N ILE A 256 22.19 48.35 -11.46
CA ILE A 256 21.78 47.55 -12.62
C ILE A 256 20.67 46.62 -12.14
N ILE A 257 19.45 47.05 -12.32
CA ILE A 257 18.25 46.17 -12.19
C ILE A 257 18.43 45.08 -13.25
N LEU A 258 18.99 43.94 -12.85
CA LEU A 258 18.91 42.70 -13.62
C LEU A 258 17.42 42.32 -13.71
N VAL A 259 16.79 42.80 -14.77
CA VAL A 259 15.47 42.32 -15.19
C VAL A 259 15.59 40.79 -15.32
N PRO A 260 14.86 40.00 -14.53
CA PRO A 260 14.94 38.56 -14.68
C PRO A 260 14.44 38.21 -16.09
N ASP A 261 15.32 37.60 -16.87
CA ASP A 261 15.01 37.10 -18.20
C ASP A 261 13.75 36.23 -18.14
N ARG A 262 12.66 36.72 -18.68
CA ARG A 262 11.30 36.09 -18.70
C ARG A 262 11.25 34.80 -19.51
N THR A 263 12.37 34.27 -19.96
CA THR A 263 12.44 33.07 -20.83
C THR A 263 12.86 31.80 -20.12
N THR A 264 13.23 31.84 -18.83
CA THR A 264 13.46 30.60 -18.07
C THR A 264 12.12 30.04 -17.61
N HIS A 265 11.64 28.98 -18.26
CA HIS A 265 10.51 28.17 -17.77
C HIS A 265 10.77 27.80 -16.32
N SER A 266 10.05 28.41 -15.39
CA SER A 266 10.17 28.11 -13.97
C SER A 266 9.79 26.65 -13.74
N ARG A 267 10.75 25.87 -13.26
CA ARG A 267 10.55 24.47 -12.90
C ARG A 267 9.64 24.43 -11.66
N PHE A 268 8.52 23.69 -11.72
CA PHE A 268 7.62 23.54 -10.59
C PHE A 268 8.26 22.66 -9.51
N VAL A 269 8.57 23.26 -8.38
CA VAL A 269 9.20 22.60 -7.23
C VAL A 269 8.26 21.56 -6.61
N CYS A 270 6.96 21.84 -6.57
CA CYS A 270 5.94 20.95 -6.03
C CYS A 270 5.96 19.56 -6.69
N VAL A 271 6.13 19.48 -8.01
CA VAL A 271 6.12 18.19 -8.74
C VAL A 271 7.36 17.36 -8.41
N ASP A 272 8.54 18.01 -8.36
CA ASP A 272 9.77 17.30 -7.97
C ASP A 272 9.74 16.88 -6.50
N THR A 273 9.19 17.72 -5.63
CA THR A 273 9.02 17.40 -4.20
C THR A 273 8.03 16.26 -4.00
N PHE A 274 6.90 16.26 -4.72
CA PHE A 274 5.93 15.17 -4.66
C PHE A 274 6.54 13.84 -5.10
N ARG A 275 7.27 13.85 -6.22
CA ARG A 275 8.01 12.66 -6.69
C ARG A 275 9.00 12.16 -5.65
N GLY A 276 9.67 13.10 -4.96
CA GLY A 276 10.62 12.77 -3.90
C GLY A 276 9.97 12.18 -2.66
N ILE A 277 8.82 12.70 -2.23
CA ILE A 277 8.04 12.12 -1.14
C ILE A 277 7.62 10.70 -1.53
N SER A 278 7.11 10.51 -2.75
CA SER A 278 6.67 9.20 -3.22
C SER A 278 7.81 8.17 -3.24
N ILE A 279 9.03 8.53 -3.73
CA ILE A 279 10.17 7.58 -3.75
C ILE A 279 10.68 7.27 -2.34
N VAL A 280 10.72 8.24 -1.44
CA VAL A 280 11.16 8.02 -0.05
C VAL A 280 10.20 7.09 0.67
N LEU A 281 8.88 7.31 0.53
CA LEU A 281 7.87 6.41 1.09
C LEU A 281 7.94 5.01 0.48
N MET A 282 8.20 4.91 -0.85
CA MET A 282 8.34 3.61 -1.51
C MET A 282 9.53 2.83 -0.97
N ILE A 283 10.67 3.47 -0.81
CA ILE A 283 11.87 2.83 -0.23
C ILE A 283 11.56 2.34 1.18
N PHE A 284 10.95 3.17 2.03
CA PHE A 284 10.60 2.80 3.40
C PHE A 284 9.65 1.59 3.45
N VAL A 285 8.59 1.59 2.65
CA VAL A 285 7.61 0.49 2.55
C VAL A 285 8.26 -0.79 2.01
N ASN A 286 9.09 -0.69 0.96
CA ASN A 286 9.73 -1.85 0.35
C ASN A 286 10.76 -2.51 1.27
N TYR A 287 11.40 -1.76 2.17
CA TYR A 287 12.28 -2.34 3.20
C TYR A 287 11.54 -3.00 4.35
N GLY A 288 10.22 -2.78 4.49
CA GLY A 288 9.38 -3.46 5.47
C GLY A 288 8.49 -2.55 6.30
N GLY A 289 8.71 -1.22 6.29
CA GLY A 289 7.90 -0.26 7.03
C GLY A 289 7.87 -0.49 8.54
N GLY A 290 8.97 -1.03 9.11
CA GLY A 290 9.04 -1.38 10.53
C GLY A 290 8.18 -2.58 10.94
N GLY A 291 7.72 -3.39 9.97
CA GLY A 291 6.86 -4.54 10.21
C GLY A 291 5.38 -4.22 10.39
N TYR A 292 4.99 -2.95 10.52
CA TYR A 292 3.61 -2.55 10.79
C TYR A 292 2.66 -2.88 9.64
N TRP A 293 1.47 -3.42 9.96
CA TRP A 293 0.48 -3.86 8.98
C TRP A 293 -0.01 -2.73 8.07
N PHE A 294 -0.14 -1.51 8.56
CA PHE A 294 -0.61 -0.37 7.76
C PHE A 294 0.43 0.19 6.79
N PHE A 295 1.71 -0.23 6.88
CA PHE A 295 2.75 -0.03 5.87
C PHE A 295 2.93 -1.25 4.95
N LYS A 296 2.22 -2.36 5.19
CA LYS A 296 2.12 -3.49 4.26
C LYS A 296 0.97 -3.26 3.28
N HIS A 297 0.99 -3.93 2.14
CA HIS A 297 -0.12 -3.86 1.18
C HIS A 297 -1.37 -4.53 1.75
N SER A 298 -2.56 -3.98 1.44
CA SER A 298 -3.84 -4.64 1.74
C SER A 298 -3.89 -6.03 1.12
N ARG A 299 -4.46 -6.99 1.84
CA ARG A 299 -4.52 -8.39 1.39
C ARG A 299 -5.30 -8.54 0.11
N TRP A 300 -6.45 -7.89 0.01
CA TRP A 300 -7.26 -7.82 -1.21
C TRP A 300 -7.95 -6.47 -1.32
N ASN A 301 -9.05 -6.25 -0.60
CA ASN A 301 -9.76 -4.97 -0.57
C ASN A 301 -9.23 -4.05 0.54
N GLY A 302 -9.44 -2.75 0.35
CA GLY A 302 -9.00 -1.70 1.26
C GLY A 302 -7.85 -0.87 0.73
N LEU A 303 -7.37 0.04 1.55
CA LEU A 303 -6.28 0.97 1.22
C LEU A 303 -5.37 1.14 2.41
N THR A 304 -4.11 0.83 2.25
CA THR A 304 -3.04 1.11 3.21
C THR A 304 -2.12 2.22 2.70
N PHE A 305 -1.17 2.66 3.54
CA PHE A 305 -0.16 3.64 3.09
C PHE A 305 0.68 3.12 1.93
N ALA A 306 1.02 1.83 1.93
CA ALA A 306 1.77 1.20 0.85
C ALA A 306 1.05 1.28 -0.50
N ASP A 307 -0.28 1.18 -0.47
CA ASP A 307 -1.10 1.13 -1.67
C ASP A 307 -1.24 2.49 -2.36
N VAL A 308 -0.97 3.60 -1.66
CA VAL A 308 -1.06 4.96 -2.24
C VAL A 308 0.21 5.35 -3.00
N VAL A 309 1.34 4.77 -2.68
CA VAL A 309 2.66 5.18 -3.18
C VAL A 309 2.78 5.04 -4.69
N MET A 310 2.43 3.89 -5.25
CA MET A 310 2.50 3.66 -6.71
C MET A 310 1.53 4.56 -7.49
N PRO A 311 0.26 4.74 -7.12
CA PRO A 311 -0.63 5.74 -7.73
C PRO A 311 -0.07 7.15 -7.74
N TRP A 312 0.58 7.58 -6.66
CA TRP A 312 1.24 8.89 -6.62
C TRP A 312 2.33 9.01 -7.67
N PHE A 313 3.14 7.95 -7.87
CA PHE A 313 4.12 7.93 -8.96
C PHE A 313 3.48 8.05 -10.34
N VAL A 314 2.41 7.30 -10.60
CA VAL A 314 1.68 7.33 -11.86
C VAL A 314 1.09 8.72 -12.12
N PHE A 315 0.48 9.33 -11.11
CA PHE A 315 -0.07 10.68 -11.22
C PHE A 315 1.02 11.73 -11.52
N VAL A 316 2.13 11.70 -10.76
CA VAL A 316 3.26 12.63 -10.94
C VAL A 316 3.95 12.40 -12.29
N LEU A 317 4.01 11.15 -12.77
CA LEU A 317 4.49 10.82 -14.11
C LEU A 317 3.64 11.52 -15.17
N GLY A 318 2.31 11.45 -15.09
CA GLY A 318 1.40 12.15 -15.98
C GLY A 318 1.59 13.68 -15.94
N ALA A 319 1.67 14.27 -14.74
CA ALA A 319 1.94 15.69 -14.59
C ALA A 319 3.28 16.11 -15.22
N SER A 320 4.30 15.26 -15.06
CA SER A 320 5.63 15.48 -15.63
C SER A 320 5.65 15.41 -17.15
N VAL A 321 4.79 14.60 -17.78
CA VAL A 321 4.63 14.55 -19.25
C VAL A 321 4.21 15.92 -19.79
N ALA A 322 3.23 16.57 -19.17
CA ALA A 322 2.82 17.92 -19.56
C ALA A 322 3.97 18.93 -19.47
N LEU A 323 4.70 18.89 -18.35
CA LEU A 323 5.80 19.82 -18.07
C LEU A 323 7.00 19.62 -19.01
N ALA A 324 7.38 18.36 -19.25
CA ALA A 324 8.55 18.02 -20.05
C ALA A 324 8.32 18.19 -21.56
N LEU A 325 7.13 17.80 -22.06
CA LEU A 325 6.84 17.82 -23.48
C LEU A 325 6.32 19.17 -23.99
N ASN A 326 5.82 20.06 -23.14
CA ASN A 326 5.33 21.38 -23.57
C ASN A 326 6.42 22.23 -24.27
N PRO A 327 7.64 22.39 -23.73
CA PRO A 327 8.73 23.07 -24.44
C PRO A 327 9.21 22.31 -25.68
N ALA A 328 9.31 20.98 -25.60
CA ALA A 328 9.75 20.13 -26.72
C ALA A 328 8.79 20.24 -27.91
N ARG A 329 7.49 20.27 -27.66
CA ARG A 329 6.43 20.40 -28.68
C ARG A 329 6.50 21.73 -29.44
N ARG A 330 6.99 22.81 -28.79
CA ARG A 330 7.18 24.12 -29.43
C ARG A 330 8.46 24.20 -30.26
N ARG A 331 9.50 23.45 -29.89
CA ARG A 331 10.86 23.55 -30.45
C ARG A 331 11.26 22.42 -31.40
N THR A 332 10.57 21.25 -31.33
CA THR A 332 10.99 20.01 -32.02
C THR A 332 9.83 19.46 -32.84
N SER A 333 10.12 18.78 -33.97
CA SER A 333 9.09 18.10 -34.74
C SER A 333 8.42 17.00 -33.91
N ARG A 334 7.11 16.77 -34.16
CA ARG A 334 6.31 15.75 -33.45
C ARG A 334 6.95 14.36 -33.56
N THR A 335 7.49 14.01 -34.73
CA THR A 335 8.17 12.72 -34.96
C THR A 335 9.37 12.52 -34.06
N ARG A 336 10.25 13.54 -33.92
CA ARG A 336 11.40 13.45 -33.03
C ARG A 336 11.00 13.37 -31.56
N ALA A 337 9.94 14.06 -31.16
CA ALA A 337 9.39 13.95 -29.80
C ALA A 337 8.85 12.53 -29.54
N MET A 338 8.12 11.95 -30.50
CA MET A 338 7.60 10.59 -30.43
C MET A 338 8.72 9.55 -30.33
N LEU A 339 9.79 9.66 -31.14
CA LEU A 339 10.94 8.75 -31.06
C LEU A 339 11.61 8.79 -29.68
N LYS A 340 11.74 9.97 -29.06
CA LYS A 340 12.24 10.08 -27.69
C LYS A 340 11.34 9.40 -26.67
N VAL A 341 10.02 9.56 -26.83
CA VAL A 341 9.02 8.90 -25.95
C VAL A 341 9.14 7.39 -26.11
N LEU A 342 9.17 6.89 -27.34
CA LEU A 342 9.30 5.46 -27.62
C LEU A 342 10.60 4.87 -27.06
N PHE A 343 11.74 5.55 -27.27
CA PHE A 343 13.03 5.12 -26.73
C PHE A 343 12.99 5.01 -25.19
N ARG A 344 12.43 6.03 -24.52
CA ARG A 344 12.26 6.04 -23.07
C ARG A 344 11.35 4.87 -22.61
N THR A 345 10.26 4.63 -23.30
CA THR A 345 9.33 3.53 -23.00
C THR A 345 10.03 2.18 -23.09
N VAL A 346 10.72 1.92 -24.19
CA VAL A 346 11.48 0.66 -24.40
C VAL A 346 12.56 0.50 -23.34
N THR A 347 13.30 1.58 -23.02
CA THR A 347 14.33 1.53 -21.98
C THR A 347 13.75 1.17 -20.61
N LEU A 348 12.62 1.75 -20.21
CA LEU A 348 11.97 1.45 -18.93
C LEU A 348 11.47 -0.02 -18.88
N ILE A 349 10.87 -0.52 -19.97
CA ILE A 349 10.43 -1.91 -20.06
C ILE A 349 11.62 -2.86 -19.93
N THR A 350 12.70 -2.60 -20.69
CA THR A 350 13.92 -3.41 -20.66
C THR A 350 14.55 -3.43 -19.27
N LEU A 351 14.66 -2.27 -18.60
CA LEU A 351 15.16 -2.19 -17.23
C LEU A 351 14.28 -2.96 -16.25
N GLY A 352 12.95 -2.90 -16.41
CA GLY A 352 12.02 -3.64 -15.57
C GLY A 352 12.18 -5.15 -15.71
N ILE A 353 12.20 -5.65 -16.93
CA ILE A 353 12.31 -7.08 -17.19
C ILE A 353 13.69 -7.62 -16.81
N LEU A 354 14.77 -6.95 -17.22
CA LEU A 354 16.13 -7.49 -17.09
C LEU A 354 16.75 -7.26 -15.70
N LEU A 355 16.37 -6.19 -15.00
CA LEU A 355 17.02 -5.83 -13.73
C LEU A 355 16.11 -6.07 -12.52
N ILE A 356 14.82 -5.75 -12.61
CA ILE A 356 13.93 -5.80 -11.45
C ILE A 356 13.24 -7.15 -11.31
N ASN A 357 12.68 -7.70 -12.41
CA ASN A 357 11.93 -8.95 -12.36
C ASN A 357 12.83 -10.18 -12.21
N GLN A 358 14.12 -10.03 -12.50
CA GLN A 358 15.13 -11.05 -12.23
C GLN A 358 15.75 -10.82 -10.84
N LYS A 359 15.68 -11.83 -10.00
CA LYS A 359 16.45 -11.81 -8.74
C LYS A 359 17.95 -11.91 -9.08
N PRO A 360 18.76 -10.90 -8.74
CA PRO A 360 20.17 -10.82 -9.20
C PRO A 360 21.10 -11.94 -8.72
N CYS A 361 20.64 -12.82 -7.82
CA CYS A 361 21.46 -13.89 -7.22
C CYS A 361 21.21 -15.28 -7.80
N LYS A 362 20.38 -15.44 -8.84
CA LYS A 362 20.28 -16.73 -9.53
C LYS A 362 21.41 -16.88 -10.55
N LYS A 363 22.12 -18.01 -10.49
CA LYS A 363 23.29 -18.31 -11.35
C LYS A 363 22.99 -18.39 -12.84
N SER A 364 21.72 -18.47 -13.25
CA SER A 364 21.28 -18.56 -14.66
C SER A 364 20.03 -17.75 -14.89
N PHE A 365 19.91 -17.21 -16.11
CA PHE A 365 18.72 -16.51 -16.56
C PHE A 365 17.63 -17.57 -16.88
N ASP A 366 16.56 -17.54 -16.09
CA ASP A 366 15.44 -18.47 -16.25
C ASP A 366 14.35 -17.81 -17.09
N PHE A 367 14.29 -18.13 -18.37
CA PHE A 367 13.26 -17.62 -19.28
C PHE A 367 11.87 -18.24 -19.03
N ILE A 368 11.82 -19.46 -18.50
CA ILE A 368 10.56 -20.22 -18.35
C ILE A 368 9.70 -19.62 -17.24
N ASN A 369 10.35 -19.17 -16.15
CA ASN A 369 9.68 -18.59 -14.97
C ASN A 369 9.92 -17.07 -14.85
N LEU A 370 10.28 -16.40 -15.95
CA LEU A 370 10.50 -14.96 -15.95
C LEU A 370 9.18 -14.22 -15.80
N ARG A 371 9.01 -13.46 -14.71
CA ARG A 371 7.86 -12.57 -14.53
C ARG A 371 7.90 -11.45 -15.58
N LEU A 372 6.85 -11.34 -16.42
CA LEU A 372 6.74 -10.32 -17.47
C LEU A 372 6.09 -9.02 -16.96
N PRO A 373 4.97 -9.04 -16.21
CA PRO A 373 4.42 -7.83 -15.63
C PRO A 373 5.35 -7.22 -14.58
N GLY A 374 5.20 -5.93 -14.32
CA GLY A 374 5.97 -5.25 -13.28
C GLY A 374 5.71 -3.75 -13.25
N VAL A 375 6.19 -3.11 -12.19
CA VAL A 375 5.97 -1.69 -11.92
C VAL A 375 6.51 -0.80 -13.03
N LEU A 376 7.76 -1.04 -13.49
CA LEU A 376 8.37 -0.22 -14.55
C LEU A 376 7.70 -0.41 -15.90
N GLN A 377 7.26 -1.63 -16.24
CA GLN A 377 6.54 -1.93 -17.46
C GLN A 377 5.20 -1.19 -17.49
N ARG A 378 4.45 -1.24 -16.39
CA ARG A 378 3.18 -0.53 -16.24
C ARG A 378 3.38 0.99 -16.34
N LEU A 379 4.38 1.55 -15.64
CA LEU A 379 4.72 2.97 -15.73
C LEU A 379 5.13 3.38 -17.15
N ALA A 380 5.89 2.53 -17.86
CA ALA A 380 6.32 2.78 -19.22
C ALA A 380 5.15 2.87 -20.20
N ILE A 381 4.17 1.95 -20.09
CA ILE A 381 2.99 1.95 -20.96
C ILE A 381 2.09 3.15 -20.63
N ALA A 382 1.84 3.43 -19.35
CA ALA A 382 1.06 4.60 -18.95
C ALA A 382 1.73 5.91 -19.40
N PHE A 383 3.06 6.01 -19.30
CA PHE A 383 3.84 7.12 -19.84
C PHE A 383 3.67 7.26 -21.36
N PHE A 384 3.82 6.16 -22.11
CA PHE A 384 3.70 6.16 -23.56
C PHE A 384 2.33 6.67 -24.01
N ILE A 385 1.24 6.10 -23.46
CA ILE A 385 -0.12 6.49 -23.86
C ILE A 385 -0.39 7.95 -23.45
N SER A 386 -0.01 8.38 -22.25
CA SER A 386 -0.19 9.75 -21.81
C SER A 386 0.59 10.75 -22.66
N ALA A 387 1.83 10.39 -23.06
CA ALA A 387 2.65 11.23 -23.93
C ALA A 387 2.09 11.27 -25.37
N LEU A 388 1.58 10.15 -25.88
CA LEU A 388 0.90 10.07 -27.17
C LEU A 388 -0.32 10.99 -27.19
N VAL A 389 -1.19 10.86 -26.20
CA VAL A 389 -2.38 11.75 -26.06
C VAL A 389 -1.94 13.21 -26.05
N PHE A 390 -0.93 13.56 -25.23
CA PHE A 390 -0.43 14.94 -25.16
C PHE A 390 0.10 15.46 -26.50
N LEU A 391 0.85 14.65 -27.26
CA LEU A 391 1.41 15.04 -28.56
C LEU A 391 0.33 15.20 -29.64
N LEU A 392 -0.78 14.48 -29.51
CA LEU A 392 -1.93 14.58 -30.42
C LEU A 392 -2.82 15.79 -30.15
N LEU A 393 -2.75 16.39 -28.95
CA LEU A 393 -3.55 17.59 -28.63
C LEU A 393 -3.25 18.74 -29.61
N PRO A 394 -4.19 19.63 -29.94
CA PRO A 394 -3.98 20.80 -30.78
C PRO A 394 -2.94 21.76 -30.16
N THR A 395 -2.05 22.33 -31.01
CA THR A 395 -0.98 23.23 -30.55
C THR A 395 -1.40 24.69 -30.43
N HIS A 396 -2.29 25.11 -31.35
CA HIS A 396 -2.85 26.46 -31.38
C HIS A 396 -4.30 26.38 -30.88
N VAL A 397 -4.55 26.98 -29.77
CA VAL A 397 -5.88 27.13 -29.20
C VAL A 397 -6.15 28.61 -29.17
N ASP A 398 -6.98 29.10 -30.12
CA ASP A 398 -7.46 30.48 -30.12
C ASP A 398 -8.27 30.75 -28.85
N ASN A 399 -8.16 31.97 -28.34
CA ASN A 399 -8.93 32.43 -27.18
C ASN A 399 -10.42 32.25 -27.46
N GLY A 400 -11.13 31.40 -26.69
CA GLY A 400 -12.55 31.16 -26.82
C GLY A 400 -12.97 29.70 -26.56
N ARG A 401 -14.07 29.26 -27.17
CA ARG A 401 -14.65 27.90 -27.01
C ARG A 401 -13.64 26.77 -27.31
N ARG A 402 -12.67 27.01 -28.22
CA ARG A 402 -11.62 26.04 -28.59
C ARG A 402 -10.61 25.78 -27.46
N ALA A 403 -10.55 26.62 -26.44
CA ALA A 403 -9.64 26.45 -25.31
C ALA A 403 -9.91 25.16 -24.51
N TYR A 404 -11.15 24.65 -24.55
CA TYR A 404 -11.56 23.44 -23.82
C TYR A 404 -11.33 22.13 -24.60
N TYR A 405 -11.09 22.16 -25.92
CA TYR A 405 -10.89 20.95 -26.72
C TYR A 405 -9.82 20.00 -26.15
N PRO A 406 -8.66 20.45 -25.71
CA PRO A 406 -7.66 19.55 -25.12
C PRO A 406 -8.14 18.86 -23.83
N GLU A 407 -8.95 19.54 -23.02
CA GLU A 407 -9.53 18.96 -21.80
C GLU A 407 -10.56 17.89 -22.16
N ILE A 408 -11.42 18.18 -23.14
CA ILE A 408 -12.43 17.25 -23.64
C ILE A 408 -11.77 15.98 -24.20
N ILE A 409 -10.70 16.10 -24.98
CA ILE A 409 -9.97 14.93 -25.54
C ILE A 409 -9.42 14.06 -24.41
N ILE A 410 -8.80 14.65 -23.40
CA ILE A 410 -8.26 13.89 -22.25
C ILE A 410 -9.39 13.20 -21.49
N ILE A 411 -10.51 13.89 -21.24
CA ILE A 411 -11.67 13.32 -20.54
C ILE A 411 -12.28 12.16 -21.36
N LEU A 412 -12.47 12.34 -22.67
CA LEU A 412 -12.99 11.29 -23.54
C LEU A 412 -12.08 10.07 -23.56
N THR A 413 -10.75 10.27 -23.64
CA THR A 413 -9.79 9.16 -23.57
C THR A 413 -9.88 8.43 -22.22
N LEU A 414 -9.97 9.19 -21.12
CA LEU A 414 -10.12 8.62 -19.78
C LEU A 414 -11.41 7.80 -19.69
N LEU A 415 -12.54 8.35 -20.12
CA LEU A 415 -13.83 7.65 -20.12
C LEU A 415 -13.78 6.39 -20.99
N THR A 416 -13.15 6.46 -22.16
CA THR A 416 -12.97 5.27 -23.03
C THR A 416 -12.19 4.16 -22.34
N LEU A 417 -11.07 4.49 -21.68
CA LEU A 417 -10.28 3.49 -20.94
C LEU A 417 -11.07 2.88 -19.77
N CYS A 418 -11.81 3.70 -19.03
CA CYS A 418 -12.68 3.22 -17.96
C CYS A 418 -13.82 2.34 -18.49
N SER A 419 -14.44 2.72 -19.63
CA SER A 419 -15.52 1.94 -20.24
C SER A 419 -15.02 0.58 -20.74
N ILE A 420 -13.83 0.53 -21.33
CA ILE A 420 -13.20 -0.75 -21.75
C ILE A 420 -12.95 -1.62 -20.51
N TRP A 421 -12.40 -1.06 -19.44
CA TRP A 421 -12.17 -1.80 -18.19
C TRP A 421 -13.48 -2.36 -17.62
N LEU A 422 -14.56 -1.54 -17.57
CA LEU A 422 -15.88 -1.96 -17.10
C LEU A 422 -16.46 -3.07 -17.98
N SER A 423 -16.42 -2.90 -19.31
CA SER A 423 -16.96 -3.88 -20.24
C SER A 423 -16.25 -5.22 -20.11
N ILE A 424 -14.93 -5.24 -20.04
CA ILE A 424 -14.14 -6.46 -19.88
C ILE A 424 -14.47 -7.11 -18.53
N THR A 425 -14.50 -6.32 -17.46
CA THR A 425 -14.71 -6.85 -16.10
C THR A 425 -16.11 -7.46 -15.92
N PHE A 426 -17.16 -6.82 -16.46
CA PHE A 426 -18.55 -7.18 -16.15
C PHE A 426 -19.30 -7.91 -17.28
N LEU A 427 -18.73 -8.01 -18.49
CA LEU A 427 -19.40 -8.68 -19.59
C LEU A 427 -18.73 -10.00 -20.02
N ILE A 428 -17.45 -10.20 -19.67
CA ILE A 428 -16.75 -11.44 -20.02
C ILE A 428 -17.26 -12.58 -19.14
N THR A 429 -17.70 -13.67 -19.77
CA THR A 429 -18.01 -14.92 -19.11
C THR A 429 -16.75 -15.62 -18.66
N LEU A 430 -16.72 -16.07 -17.42
CA LEU A 430 -15.58 -16.72 -16.80
C LEU A 430 -15.72 -18.23 -16.83
N PRO A 431 -14.65 -19.00 -17.06
CA PRO A 431 -14.65 -20.46 -16.97
C PRO A 431 -14.74 -20.94 -15.51
N TYR A 432 -14.81 -22.25 -15.31
CA TYR A 432 -14.73 -22.92 -14.00
C TYR A 432 -15.84 -22.54 -13.00
N GLY A 433 -17.03 -22.15 -13.49
CA GLY A 433 -18.15 -21.77 -12.62
C GLY A 433 -17.99 -20.42 -11.94
N CYS A 434 -17.02 -19.60 -12.36
CA CYS A 434 -16.83 -18.27 -11.83
C CYS A 434 -17.95 -17.33 -12.29
N PRO A 435 -18.54 -16.53 -11.36
CA PRO A 435 -19.60 -15.60 -11.75
C PRO A 435 -19.04 -14.44 -12.58
N THR A 436 -19.81 -14.01 -13.57
CA THR A 436 -19.47 -12.83 -14.40
C THR A 436 -19.36 -11.58 -13.51
N GLY A 437 -18.32 -10.78 -13.73
CA GLY A 437 -18.09 -9.59 -12.90
C GLY A 437 -17.48 -9.87 -11.52
N TYR A 438 -16.95 -11.06 -11.29
CA TYR A 438 -16.29 -11.40 -10.05
C TYR A 438 -15.04 -10.54 -9.81
N LEU A 439 -14.96 -9.93 -8.62
CA LEU A 439 -13.86 -9.07 -8.18
C LEU A 439 -13.17 -9.60 -6.92
N GLY A 440 -13.51 -10.80 -6.49
CA GLY A 440 -13.06 -11.38 -5.24
C GLY A 440 -11.65 -12.00 -5.31
N PRO A 441 -11.11 -12.39 -4.15
CA PRO A 441 -9.77 -12.96 -4.01
C PRO A 441 -9.66 -14.43 -4.44
N GLY A 442 -10.79 -15.16 -4.49
CA GLY A 442 -10.77 -16.60 -4.62
C GLY A 442 -10.36 -17.32 -3.31
N GLY A 443 -9.85 -18.55 -3.42
CA GLY A 443 -9.44 -19.35 -2.28
C GLY A 443 -10.57 -19.61 -1.28
N ILE A 444 -10.32 -19.36 0.01
CA ILE A 444 -11.33 -19.48 1.08
C ILE A 444 -12.24 -18.25 1.21
N GLY A 445 -12.02 -17.20 0.42
CA GLY A 445 -12.89 -16.04 0.35
C GLY A 445 -14.27 -16.39 -0.22
N ASP A 446 -15.24 -15.48 -0.04
CA ASP A 446 -16.64 -15.68 -0.48
C ASP A 446 -17.19 -17.05 -0.08
N TRP A 447 -16.94 -17.45 1.17
CA TRP A 447 -17.34 -18.73 1.75
C TRP A 447 -16.76 -19.97 1.02
N GLY A 448 -15.62 -19.79 0.31
CA GLY A 448 -14.98 -20.85 -0.48
C GLY A 448 -15.75 -21.28 -1.72
N LEU A 449 -16.74 -20.49 -2.15
CA LEU A 449 -17.58 -20.82 -3.32
C LEU A 449 -16.81 -20.75 -4.65
N TYR A 450 -15.80 -19.87 -4.73
CA TYR A 450 -15.09 -19.57 -5.97
C TYR A 450 -13.57 -19.67 -5.83
N PRO A 451 -13.01 -20.83 -5.44
CA PRO A 451 -11.61 -20.94 -5.03
C PRO A 451 -10.62 -20.61 -6.17
N ASN A 452 -10.97 -20.90 -7.42
CA ASN A 452 -10.11 -20.73 -8.58
C ASN A 452 -10.38 -19.43 -9.37
N CYS A 453 -11.21 -18.51 -8.82
CA CYS A 453 -11.66 -17.32 -9.54
C CYS A 453 -10.86 -16.06 -9.21
N THR A 454 -9.65 -16.17 -8.67
CA THR A 454 -8.84 -15.03 -8.20
C THR A 454 -8.75 -13.90 -9.22
N GLY A 455 -9.28 -12.72 -8.86
CA GLY A 455 -9.28 -11.52 -9.71
C GLY A 455 -10.22 -11.54 -10.90
N GLY A 456 -11.05 -12.58 -11.06
CA GLY A 456 -12.06 -12.66 -12.11
C GLY A 456 -11.50 -12.48 -13.52
N ALA A 457 -12.08 -11.56 -14.31
CA ALA A 457 -11.66 -11.28 -15.68
C ALA A 457 -10.20 -10.82 -15.78
N ALA A 458 -9.68 -10.08 -14.80
CA ALA A 458 -8.28 -9.64 -14.80
C ALA A 458 -7.33 -10.84 -14.70
N GLY A 459 -7.57 -11.74 -13.75
CA GLY A 459 -6.77 -12.96 -13.59
C GLY A 459 -6.84 -13.87 -14.82
N LEU A 460 -8.04 -14.05 -15.40
CA LEU A 460 -8.22 -14.84 -16.60
C LEU A 460 -7.41 -14.30 -17.80
N ILE A 461 -7.48 -12.98 -18.04
CA ILE A 461 -6.75 -12.34 -19.15
C ILE A 461 -5.24 -12.51 -18.99
N ASP A 462 -4.73 -12.30 -17.78
CA ASP A 462 -3.31 -12.44 -17.50
C ASP A 462 -2.84 -13.89 -17.71
N GLN A 463 -3.61 -14.88 -17.27
CA GLN A 463 -3.29 -16.29 -17.49
C GLN A 463 -3.33 -16.70 -18.97
N LEU A 464 -4.29 -16.19 -19.74
CA LEU A 464 -4.44 -16.52 -21.17
C LEU A 464 -3.37 -15.85 -22.04
N ILE A 465 -3.01 -14.58 -21.75
CA ILE A 465 -2.10 -13.81 -22.62
C ILE A 465 -0.66 -14.00 -22.20
N ILE A 466 -0.38 -13.98 -20.90
CA ILE A 466 0.99 -14.01 -20.35
C ILE A 466 1.42 -15.43 -20.04
N GLY A 467 0.49 -16.24 -19.54
CA GLY A 467 0.75 -17.59 -19.05
C GLY A 467 1.05 -17.63 -17.56
N PRO A 468 0.58 -18.68 -16.84
CA PRO A 468 0.68 -18.76 -15.38
C PRO A 468 2.12 -18.73 -14.84
N SER A 469 3.09 -19.27 -15.58
CA SER A 469 4.52 -19.30 -15.19
C SER A 469 5.18 -17.92 -15.21
N HIS A 470 4.64 -16.96 -15.97
CA HIS A 470 5.17 -15.61 -16.13
C HIS A 470 4.48 -14.58 -15.23
N LEU A 471 3.53 -15.01 -14.39
CA LEU A 471 2.84 -14.18 -13.40
C LEU A 471 3.55 -14.21 -12.04
N TYR A 472 3.13 -13.34 -11.14
CA TYR A 472 3.62 -13.32 -9.77
C TYR A 472 3.11 -14.53 -8.98
N GLN A 473 4.03 -15.36 -8.46
CA GLN A 473 3.70 -16.63 -7.82
C GLN A 473 3.31 -16.51 -6.35
N HIS A 474 3.61 -15.37 -5.69
CA HIS A 474 3.38 -15.17 -4.26
C HIS A 474 2.55 -13.91 -4.00
N PRO A 475 1.30 -13.83 -4.51
CA PRO A 475 0.46 -12.66 -4.27
C PRO A 475 0.14 -12.50 -2.78
N THR A 476 -0.12 -11.25 -2.35
CA THR A 476 -0.45 -10.95 -0.94
C THR A 476 -1.71 -11.65 -0.44
N SER A 477 -2.60 -12.03 -1.35
CA SER A 477 -3.81 -12.80 -1.07
C SER A 477 -3.54 -14.24 -0.62
N THR A 478 -2.41 -14.84 -1.01
CA THR A 478 -2.12 -16.27 -0.73
C THR A 478 -2.10 -16.56 0.77
N THR A 479 -1.53 -15.68 1.58
CA THR A 479 -1.42 -15.92 3.03
C THR A 479 -2.74 -15.84 3.78
N THR A 480 -3.66 -14.98 3.33
CA THR A 480 -4.94 -14.74 4.01
C THR A 480 -6.08 -15.54 3.40
N TYR A 481 -6.12 -15.65 2.08
CA TYR A 481 -7.21 -16.32 1.35
C TYR A 481 -6.84 -17.73 0.87
N LEU A 482 -5.63 -18.19 1.15
CA LEU A 482 -5.11 -19.52 0.75
C LEU A 482 -5.29 -19.80 -0.76
N THR A 483 -5.07 -18.77 -1.57
CA THR A 483 -5.23 -18.88 -3.03
C THR A 483 -4.12 -19.71 -3.63
N SER A 484 -4.46 -20.65 -4.50
CA SER A 484 -3.52 -21.51 -5.23
C SER A 484 -3.19 -20.98 -6.63
N VAL A 485 -4.02 -20.06 -7.14
CA VAL A 485 -3.90 -19.53 -8.51
C VAL A 485 -2.91 -18.35 -8.53
N PRO A 486 -1.86 -18.38 -9.40
CA PRO A 486 -0.97 -17.24 -9.58
C PRO A 486 -1.74 -16.01 -10.05
N TYR A 487 -1.45 -14.87 -9.42
CA TYR A 487 -2.10 -13.61 -9.75
C TYR A 487 -1.09 -12.45 -9.71
N ASP A 488 -1.10 -11.60 -10.73
CA ASP A 488 -0.19 -10.46 -10.82
C ASP A 488 -0.93 -9.13 -10.61
N PRO A 489 -0.63 -8.39 -9.51
CA PRO A 489 -1.22 -7.07 -9.29
C PRO A 489 -0.87 -6.06 -10.40
N GLU A 490 0.20 -6.28 -11.14
CA GLU A 490 0.65 -5.48 -12.28
C GLU A 490 0.14 -6.01 -13.64
N GLY A 491 -0.94 -6.82 -13.66
CA GLY A 491 -1.54 -7.41 -14.85
C GLY A 491 -2.07 -6.42 -15.88
N ILE A 492 -2.47 -6.96 -17.04
CA ILE A 492 -2.80 -6.21 -18.27
C ILE A 492 -4.00 -5.28 -18.05
N LEU A 493 -5.09 -5.82 -17.48
CA LEU A 493 -6.33 -5.05 -17.34
C LEU A 493 -6.15 -3.79 -16.47
N GLY A 494 -5.33 -3.89 -15.41
CA GLY A 494 -4.98 -2.76 -14.56
C GLY A 494 -4.17 -1.66 -15.25
N ILE A 495 -3.59 -1.90 -16.44
CA ILE A 495 -2.88 -0.88 -17.21
C ILE A 495 -3.84 0.21 -17.71
N LEU A 496 -5.09 -0.15 -18.04
CA LEU A 496 -6.10 0.80 -18.53
C LEU A 496 -6.40 1.87 -17.47
N THR A 497 -6.71 1.43 -16.27
CA THR A 497 -7.06 2.31 -15.14
C THR A 497 -5.83 3.04 -14.58
N CYS A 498 -4.65 2.42 -14.61
CA CYS A 498 -3.38 3.08 -14.33
C CYS A 498 -3.12 4.23 -15.31
N THR A 499 -3.36 4.01 -16.60
CA THR A 499 -3.24 5.06 -17.63
C THR A 499 -4.26 6.17 -17.42
N ALA A 500 -5.50 5.83 -17.01
CA ALA A 500 -6.49 6.82 -16.63
C ALA A 500 -6.00 7.74 -15.50
N LEU A 501 -5.35 7.19 -14.48
CA LEU A 501 -4.74 7.99 -13.41
C LEU A 501 -3.59 8.88 -13.92
N ALA A 502 -2.77 8.39 -14.84
CA ALA A 502 -1.73 9.19 -15.47
C ALA A 502 -2.32 10.36 -16.31
N LEU A 503 -3.47 10.16 -16.96
CA LEU A 503 -4.19 11.22 -17.67
C LEU A 503 -4.77 12.28 -16.73
N ILE A 504 -5.23 11.90 -15.54
CA ILE A 504 -5.62 12.85 -14.49
C ILE A 504 -4.41 13.70 -14.08
N GLY A 505 -3.26 13.06 -13.88
CA GLY A 505 -1.99 13.75 -13.61
C GLY A 505 -1.56 14.67 -14.76
N LEU A 506 -1.67 14.22 -16.00
CA LEU A 506 -1.40 15.01 -17.21
C LEU A 506 -2.25 16.29 -17.24
N GLN A 507 -3.53 16.16 -16.94
CA GLN A 507 -4.44 17.32 -16.88
C GLN A 507 -4.06 18.29 -15.76
N ALA A 508 -3.69 17.77 -14.58
CA ALA A 508 -3.20 18.59 -13.47
C ALA A 508 -1.93 19.37 -13.85
N GLY A 509 -0.96 18.72 -14.50
CA GLY A 509 0.25 19.36 -15.01
C GLY A 509 -0.05 20.45 -16.05
N ARG A 510 -1.03 20.23 -16.92
CA ARG A 510 -1.50 21.25 -17.89
C ARG A 510 -2.13 22.46 -17.19
N TRP A 511 -2.94 22.26 -16.16
CA TRP A 511 -3.51 23.36 -15.38
C TRP A 511 -2.43 24.20 -14.69
N LEU A 512 -1.40 23.57 -14.13
CA LEU A 512 -0.27 24.30 -13.55
C LEU A 512 0.41 25.24 -14.57
N ILE A 513 0.53 24.79 -15.84
CA ILE A 513 1.15 25.59 -16.90
C ILE A 513 0.21 26.70 -17.39
N SER A 514 -1.06 26.35 -17.69
CA SER A 514 -2.01 27.24 -18.36
C SER A 514 -2.59 28.31 -17.44
N LEU A 515 -2.68 28.03 -16.14
CA LEU A 515 -3.25 28.92 -15.14
C LEU A 515 -2.16 29.54 -14.24
N GLN A 516 -0.90 29.48 -14.66
CA GLN A 516 0.21 30.04 -13.91
C GLN A 516 -0.04 31.52 -13.59
N GLY A 517 0.02 31.88 -12.31
CA GLY A 517 -0.31 33.22 -11.81
C GLY A 517 -1.73 33.40 -11.27
N ASN A 518 -2.68 32.55 -11.67
CA ASN A 518 -4.06 32.66 -11.18
C ASN A 518 -4.41 31.54 -10.19
N ILE A 519 -4.00 31.74 -8.93
CA ILE A 519 -4.16 30.73 -7.87
C ILE A 519 -5.62 30.34 -7.63
N LYS A 520 -6.57 31.27 -7.73
CA LYS A 520 -7.99 30.98 -7.47
C LYS A 520 -8.52 29.93 -8.44
N HIS A 521 -8.16 30.03 -9.73
CA HIS A 521 -8.58 29.05 -10.74
C HIS A 521 -7.88 27.71 -10.57
N ILE A 522 -6.60 27.68 -10.19
CA ILE A 522 -5.89 26.44 -9.87
C ILE A 522 -6.58 25.76 -8.68
N LEU A 523 -6.79 26.50 -7.58
CA LEU A 523 -7.44 25.98 -6.38
C LEU A 523 -8.82 25.39 -6.68
N MET A 524 -9.68 26.16 -7.39
CA MET A 524 -11.03 25.71 -7.74
C MET A 524 -11.01 24.44 -8.60
N ARG A 525 -10.19 24.37 -9.64
CA ARG A 525 -10.13 23.19 -10.53
C ARG A 525 -9.62 21.95 -9.80
N PHE A 526 -8.56 22.10 -9.00
CA PHE A 526 -8.01 20.99 -8.24
C PHE A 526 -8.97 20.48 -7.19
N LEU A 527 -9.58 21.36 -6.38
CA LEU A 527 -10.55 20.98 -5.36
C LEU A 527 -11.81 20.37 -5.96
N PHE A 528 -12.38 20.99 -7.01
CA PHE A 528 -13.55 20.46 -7.68
C PHE A 528 -13.28 19.05 -8.22
N SER A 529 -12.16 18.84 -8.91
CA SER A 529 -11.80 17.51 -9.44
C SER A 529 -11.52 16.51 -8.33
N ALA A 530 -10.84 16.93 -7.24
CA ALA A 530 -10.58 16.06 -6.11
C ALA A 530 -11.88 15.61 -5.42
N ILE A 531 -12.82 16.54 -5.17
CA ILE A 531 -14.13 16.23 -4.59
C ILE A 531 -14.92 15.31 -5.53
N THR A 532 -14.95 15.59 -6.83
CA THR A 532 -15.66 14.74 -7.82
C THR A 532 -15.12 13.32 -7.82
N LEU A 533 -13.79 13.14 -7.78
CA LEU A 533 -13.18 11.82 -7.73
C LEU A 533 -13.41 11.12 -6.38
N ALA A 534 -13.37 11.86 -5.27
CA ALA A 534 -13.67 11.31 -3.94
C ALA A 534 -15.12 10.82 -3.84
N THR A 535 -16.07 11.63 -4.32
CA THR A 535 -17.50 11.24 -4.35
C THR A 535 -17.75 10.04 -5.26
N LEU A 536 -17.06 9.97 -6.41
CA LEU A 536 -17.13 8.81 -7.29
C LEU A 536 -16.59 7.55 -6.59
N ALA A 537 -15.44 7.65 -5.93
CA ALA A 537 -14.87 6.54 -5.17
C ALA A 537 -15.82 6.07 -4.05
N ALA A 538 -16.38 7.00 -3.29
CA ALA A 538 -17.34 6.72 -2.22
C ALA A 538 -18.63 6.04 -2.76
N ALA A 539 -19.15 6.51 -3.89
CA ALA A 539 -20.33 5.94 -4.52
C ALA A 539 -20.08 4.50 -5.02
N LEU A 540 -18.94 4.26 -5.68
CA LEU A 540 -18.57 2.93 -6.18
C LEU A 540 -18.31 1.93 -5.05
N SER A 541 -17.64 2.36 -3.98
CA SER A 541 -17.33 1.52 -2.82
C SER A 541 -18.44 1.49 -1.78
N LYS A 542 -19.52 2.28 -1.92
CA LYS A 542 -20.55 2.49 -0.89
C LYS A 542 -19.99 2.86 0.48
N CYS A 543 -18.86 3.57 0.51
CA CYS A 543 -18.11 3.87 1.74
C CYS A 543 -17.79 2.63 2.59
N SER A 544 -17.77 1.44 1.99
CA SER A 544 -17.46 0.17 2.63
C SER A 544 -16.15 -0.39 2.08
N ARG A 545 -15.43 -1.15 2.92
CA ARG A 545 -14.22 -1.85 2.50
C ARG A 545 -14.53 -2.91 1.43
N ASP A 546 -15.56 -3.71 1.67
CA ASP A 546 -15.84 -4.92 0.90
C ASP A 546 -17.26 -4.95 0.26
N GLY A 547 -18.22 -4.20 0.82
CA GLY A 547 -19.64 -4.25 0.45
C GLY A 547 -20.05 -3.35 -0.74
N GLY A 548 -19.11 -2.77 -1.48
CA GLY A 548 -19.39 -1.85 -2.60
C GLY A 548 -19.65 -2.56 -3.93
N PHE A 549 -20.18 -1.81 -4.91
CA PHE A 549 -20.31 -2.30 -6.29
C PHE A 549 -18.94 -2.60 -6.92
N ILE A 550 -17.97 -1.72 -6.68
CA ILE A 550 -16.57 -1.87 -7.06
C ILE A 550 -15.75 -1.50 -5.82
N PRO A 551 -15.24 -2.48 -5.07
CA PRO A 551 -14.46 -2.21 -3.86
C PRO A 551 -13.15 -1.50 -4.21
N ILE A 552 -12.59 -0.79 -3.23
CA ILE A 552 -11.26 -0.19 -3.36
C ILE A 552 -10.24 -1.32 -3.33
N ASN A 553 -9.65 -1.63 -4.49
CA ASN A 553 -8.75 -2.77 -4.64
C ASN A 553 -7.54 -2.40 -5.51
N LYS A 554 -6.35 -2.44 -4.91
CA LYS A 554 -5.08 -2.20 -5.61
C LYS A 554 -4.73 -3.34 -6.57
N ASN A 555 -5.00 -4.59 -6.19
CA ASN A 555 -4.62 -5.76 -6.99
C ASN A 555 -5.32 -5.77 -8.35
N LEU A 556 -6.56 -5.28 -8.38
CA LEU A 556 -7.37 -5.11 -9.60
C LEU A 556 -7.17 -3.75 -10.29
N TRP A 557 -6.54 -2.78 -9.61
CA TRP A 557 -6.57 -1.37 -10.02
C TRP A 557 -7.99 -0.89 -10.30
N SER A 558 -8.91 -1.17 -9.37
CA SER A 558 -10.33 -0.88 -9.53
C SER A 558 -10.59 0.62 -9.76
N LEU A 559 -11.71 0.94 -10.41
CA LEU A 559 -12.06 2.35 -10.68
C LEU A 559 -12.24 3.17 -9.40
N SER A 560 -12.80 2.57 -8.35
CA SER A 560 -12.92 3.20 -7.02
C SER A 560 -11.55 3.51 -6.41
N TYR A 561 -10.58 2.60 -6.55
CA TYR A 561 -9.21 2.80 -6.10
C TYR A 561 -8.52 3.93 -6.86
N VAL A 562 -8.63 3.95 -8.20
CA VAL A 562 -8.04 5.00 -9.05
C VAL A 562 -8.67 6.36 -8.78
N ALA A 563 -9.99 6.42 -8.58
CA ALA A 563 -10.68 7.66 -8.24
C ALA A 563 -10.23 8.19 -6.87
N LEU A 564 -10.13 7.33 -5.84
CA LEU A 564 -9.66 7.74 -4.52
C LEU A 564 -8.21 8.20 -4.56
N CYS A 565 -7.31 7.42 -5.17
CA CYS A 565 -5.89 7.79 -5.29
C CYS A 565 -5.69 9.04 -6.14
N GLY A 566 -6.49 9.25 -7.18
CA GLY A 566 -6.49 10.46 -7.99
C GLY A 566 -6.90 11.70 -7.18
N SER A 567 -7.95 11.57 -6.36
CA SER A 567 -8.37 12.62 -5.42
C SER A 567 -7.26 12.98 -4.44
N LEU A 568 -6.69 11.99 -3.76
CA LEU A 568 -5.57 12.19 -2.80
C LEU A 568 -4.36 12.83 -3.49
N SER A 569 -4.04 12.43 -4.73
CA SER A 569 -2.93 13.00 -5.50
C SER A 569 -3.16 14.47 -5.85
N LEU A 570 -4.38 14.86 -6.23
CA LEU A 570 -4.72 16.25 -6.51
C LEU A 570 -4.62 17.11 -5.26
N VAL A 571 -5.14 16.65 -4.13
CA VAL A 571 -5.03 17.35 -2.84
C VAL A 571 -3.57 17.53 -2.43
N MET A 572 -2.77 16.46 -2.53
CA MET A 572 -1.34 16.50 -2.19
C MET A 572 -0.56 17.45 -3.11
N LEU A 573 -0.79 17.40 -4.42
CA LEU A 573 -0.13 18.31 -5.36
C LEU A 573 -0.53 19.76 -5.09
N LEU A 574 -1.80 20.03 -4.81
CA LEU A 574 -2.28 21.36 -4.47
C LEU A 574 -1.64 21.89 -3.19
N PHE A 575 -1.58 21.06 -2.15
CA PHE A 575 -0.93 21.39 -0.88
C PHE A 575 0.55 21.74 -1.09
N LEU A 576 1.29 20.91 -1.83
CA LEU A 576 2.69 21.16 -2.15
C LEU A 576 2.86 22.42 -3.02
N TYR A 577 1.98 22.64 -3.99
CA TYR A 577 2.02 23.85 -4.81
C TYR A 577 1.86 25.12 -3.96
N CYS A 578 0.93 25.12 -3.02
CA CYS A 578 0.76 26.23 -2.10
C CYS A 578 2.02 26.45 -1.24
N LEU A 579 2.59 25.38 -0.68
CA LEU A 579 3.75 25.50 0.20
C LEU A 579 5.04 25.91 -0.52
N THR A 580 5.29 25.36 -1.72
CA THR A 580 6.59 25.52 -2.38
C THR A 580 6.60 26.59 -3.45
N ASP A 581 5.62 26.59 -4.36
CA ASP A 581 5.65 27.43 -5.56
C ASP A 581 4.87 28.74 -5.39
N LYS A 582 3.84 28.77 -4.53
CA LYS A 582 3.02 29.98 -4.35
C LYS A 582 3.47 30.82 -3.17
N PHE A 583 3.48 30.23 -1.97
CA PHE A 583 3.80 30.99 -0.75
C PHE A 583 5.29 30.92 -0.38
N HIS A 584 6.07 30.05 -1.03
CA HIS A 584 7.50 29.86 -0.79
C HIS A 584 7.85 29.61 0.68
N PHE A 585 6.91 29.03 1.45
CA PHE A 585 7.16 28.66 2.85
C PHE A 585 8.23 27.57 2.96
N TRP A 586 8.26 26.67 1.97
CA TRP A 586 9.15 25.53 1.95
C TRP A 586 9.82 25.38 0.57
N LYS A 587 11.09 25.05 0.56
CA LYS A 587 11.87 24.83 -0.67
C LYS A 587 11.85 23.37 -1.17
N GLY A 588 10.99 22.53 -0.59
CA GLY A 588 10.87 21.11 -0.93
C GLY A 588 12.01 20.22 -0.40
N GLN A 589 12.94 20.75 0.41
CA GLN A 589 14.04 19.97 0.98
C GLN A 589 13.56 19.17 2.21
N PRO A 590 14.04 17.92 2.43
CA PRO A 590 15.04 17.19 1.63
C PRO A 590 14.49 16.47 0.38
N PHE A 591 13.17 16.35 0.21
CA PHE A 591 12.52 15.50 -0.79
C PHE A 591 12.78 15.90 -2.25
N ILE A 592 13.11 17.15 -2.52
CA ILE A 592 13.45 17.60 -3.89
C ILE A 592 14.67 16.85 -4.47
N TYR A 593 15.60 16.38 -3.62
CA TYR A 593 16.80 15.65 -4.06
C TYR A 593 16.46 14.25 -4.58
N PRO A 594 15.75 13.40 -3.83
CA PRO A 594 15.21 12.14 -4.34
C PRO A 594 14.32 12.33 -5.58
N GLY A 595 13.49 13.36 -5.60
CA GLY A 595 12.59 13.64 -6.72
C GLY A 595 13.30 13.91 -8.04
N LYS A 596 14.50 14.49 -8.01
CA LYS A 596 15.32 14.73 -9.20
C LYS A 596 16.04 13.49 -9.72
N ASN A 597 16.24 12.47 -8.88
CA ASN A 597 16.95 11.22 -9.18
C ASN A 597 16.08 9.97 -8.93
N ALA A 598 14.75 10.08 -9.05
CA ALA A 598 13.83 9.03 -8.65
C ALA A 598 14.09 7.67 -9.32
N ILE A 599 14.43 7.63 -10.60
CA ILE A 599 14.74 6.37 -11.30
C ILE A 599 16.00 5.70 -10.75
N LEU A 600 17.03 6.49 -10.47
CA LEU A 600 18.28 5.96 -9.90
C LEU A 600 18.04 5.36 -8.52
N LEU A 601 17.26 6.05 -7.69
CA LEU A 601 16.93 5.54 -6.36
C LEU A 601 16.04 4.30 -6.44
N TYR A 602 15.08 4.29 -7.38
CA TYR A 602 14.22 3.13 -7.60
C TYR A 602 15.04 1.88 -8.00
N LEU A 603 15.91 2.00 -8.98
CA LEU A 603 16.78 0.89 -9.41
C LEU A 603 17.77 0.50 -8.30
N GLY A 604 18.34 1.52 -7.64
CA GLY A 604 19.36 1.30 -6.61
C GLY A 604 18.81 0.52 -5.41
N HIS A 605 17.67 0.92 -4.86
CA HIS A 605 17.13 0.23 -3.68
C HIS A 605 16.66 -1.20 -3.98
N GLU A 606 16.10 -1.45 -5.18
CA GLU A 606 15.71 -2.80 -5.61
C GLU A 606 16.93 -3.71 -5.85
N LEU A 607 17.96 -3.20 -6.54
CA LEU A 607 19.14 -3.99 -6.87
C LEU A 607 20.06 -4.23 -5.66
N LEU A 608 20.14 -3.25 -4.75
CA LEU A 608 21.01 -3.28 -3.60
C LEU A 608 20.28 -3.68 -2.31
N TRP A 609 19.05 -4.18 -2.42
CA TRP A 609 18.21 -4.54 -1.27
C TRP A 609 18.90 -5.45 -0.26
N SER A 610 19.70 -6.43 -0.71
CA SER A 610 20.42 -7.36 0.17
C SER A 610 21.74 -6.80 0.71
N TYR A 611 22.27 -5.73 0.14
CA TYR A 611 23.60 -5.22 0.44
C TYR A 611 23.62 -3.84 1.09
N PHE A 612 22.57 -3.06 0.92
CA PHE A 612 22.51 -1.69 1.38
C PHE A 612 21.32 -1.46 2.31
N PRO A 613 21.50 -0.74 3.44
CA PRO A 613 22.70 0.03 3.81
C PRO A 613 23.79 -0.77 4.50
N LEU A 614 23.51 -1.86 5.15
CA LEU A 614 24.42 -2.79 5.83
C LEU A 614 23.53 -3.94 6.32
N ALA A 615 23.90 -5.18 6.03
CA ALA A 615 23.23 -6.33 6.62
C ALA A 615 23.59 -6.37 8.12
N TRP A 616 22.71 -5.80 8.94
CA TRP A 616 22.86 -5.96 10.38
C TRP A 616 22.53 -7.40 10.77
N PRO A 617 23.30 -8.01 11.66
CA PRO A 617 22.91 -9.30 12.20
C PRO A 617 21.55 -9.15 12.84
N ARG A 618 20.58 -9.90 12.33
CA ARG A 618 19.23 -9.88 12.87
C ARG A 618 19.27 -10.56 14.23
N PRO A 619 18.76 -9.91 15.30
CA PRO A 619 18.58 -10.58 16.57
C PRO A 619 17.62 -11.76 16.38
N ASN A 620 17.76 -12.79 17.21
CA ASN A 620 16.87 -13.97 17.17
C ASN A 620 15.40 -13.61 17.35
N ARG A 621 15.12 -12.43 17.91
CA ARG A 621 13.78 -11.85 18.04
C ARG A 621 13.71 -10.57 17.22
N LEU A 622 12.79 -10.53 16.26
CA LEU A 622 12.48 -9.33 15.49
C LEU A 622 11.42 -8.55 16.25
N ASN A 623 11.76 -7.35 16.72
CA ASN A 623 10.82 -6.42 17.33
C ASN A 623 10.56 -5.24 16.38
N HIS A 624 9.38 -4.63 16.46
CA HIS A 624 9.04 -3.43 15.68
C HIS A 624 10.05 -2.30 15.83
N GLU A 625 10.64 -2.14 17.02
CA GLU A 625 11.68 -1.13 17.30
C GLU A 625 12.89 -1.31 16.38
N PHE A 626 13.42 -2.52 16.33
CA PHE A 626 14.59 -2.84 15.52
C PHE A 626 14.30 -2.68 14.02
N LEU A 627 13.17 -3.23 13.55
CA LEU A 627 12.77 -3.13 12.15
C LEU A 627 12.53 -1.67 11.74
N LEU A 628 11.83 -0.89 12.56
CA LEU A 628 11.56 0.51 12.29
C LEU A 628 12.86 1.32 12.23
N ALA A 629 13.79 1.08 13.15
CA ALA A 629 15.10 1.71 13.15
C ALA A 629 15.91 1.38 11.91
N GLN A 630 15.93 0.11 11.51
CA GLN A 630 16.62 -0.37 10.31
C GLN A 630 16.04 0.28 9.04
N ASP A 631 14.72 0.22 8.87
CA ASP A 631 14.04 0.70 7.66
C ASP A 631 14.09 2.23 7.54
N ALA A 632 13.93 2.95 8.67
CA ALA A 632 14.07 4.39 8.71
C ALA A 632 15.51 4.84 8.40
N THR A 633 16.53 4.16 8.98
CA THR A 633 17.94 4.45 8.72
C THR A 633 18.31 4.19 7.27
N THR A 634 17.86 3.07 6.71
CA THR A 634 18.06 2.72 5.30
C THR A 634 17.47 3.79 4.39
N THR A 635 16.23 4.19 4.66
CA THR A 635 15.54 5.23 3.89
C THR A 635 16.29 6.56 3.97
N LEU A 636 16.75 6.95 5.16
CA LEU A 636 17.54 8.17 5.37
C LEU A 636 18.85 8.13 4.58
N LEU A 637 19.54 6.99 4.56
CA LEU A 637 20.79 6.84 3.78
C LEU A 637 20.55 7.01 2.28
N TRP A 638 19.43 6.49 1.74
CA TRP A 638 19.06 6.75 0.34
C TRP A 638 18.77 8.23 0.07
N VAL A 639 18.17 8.96 1.01
CA VAL A 639 17.99 10.42 0.90
C VAL A 639 19.33 11.14 0.89
N ILE A 640 20.28 10.69 1.73
CA ILE A 640 21.66 11.23 1.74
C ILE A 640 22.37 10.96 0.41
N VAL A 641 22.26 9.74 -0.14
CA VAL A 641 22.78 9.40 -1.47
C VAL A 641 22.22 10.35 -2.53
N ALA A 642 20.91 10.58 -2.52
CA ALA A 642 20.26 11.52 -3.45
C ALA A 642 20.79 12.95 -3.30
N PHE A 643 21.02 13.39 -2.07
CA PHE A 643 21.62 14.71 -1.78
C PHE A 643 23.05 14.81 -2.31
N VAL A 644 23.89 13.80 -2.08
CA VAL A 644 25.29 13.76 -2.57
C VAL A 644 25.33 13.80 -4.10
N LEU A 645 24.49 12.98 -4.76
CA LEU A 645 24.36 12.98 -6.22
C LEU A 645 23.92 14.35 -6.75
N HIS A 646 22.97 14.98 -6.08
CA HIS A 646 22.53 16.33 -6.43
C HIS A 646 23.65 17.36 -6.30
N ARG A 647 24.46 17.29 -5.24
CA ARG A 647 25.61 18.17 -5.01
C ARG A 647 26.71 17.98 -6.07
N LYS A 648 26.91 16.75 -6.52
CA LYS A 648 27.85 16.41 -7.59
C LYS A 648 27.32 16.71 -9.00
N GLY A 649 26.07 17.19 -9.13
CA GLY A 649 25.42 17.44 -10.42
C GLY A 649 25.12 16.19 -11.23
N VAL A 650 25.05 15.01 -10.58
CA VAL A 650 24.76 13.73 -11.23
C VAL A 650 23.26 13.49 -11.23
N PHE A 651 22.67 13.46 -12.42
CA PHE A 651 21.25 13.19 -12.62
C PHE A 651 21.07 12.09 -13.67
N LEU A 652 20.39 11.03 -13.28
CA LEU A 652 19.99 9.98 -14.21
C LEU A 652 18.66 10.36 -14.85
N SER A 653 18.71 10.81 -16.11
CA SER A 653 17.52 11.08 -16.93
C SER A 653 17.43 10.05 -18.04
N ILE A 654 16.38 9.25 -18.02
CA ILE A 654 16.03 8.31 -19.08
C ILE A 654 14.98 8.96 -19.98
#